data_fec88a74b03a9352af3cbd7ac8975537
#
_entry.id   fec88a74b03a9352af3cbd7ac8975537
#
_cell.length_a   1.000
_cell.length_b   1.000
_cell.length_c   1.000
_cell.angle_alpha   90.00
_cell.angle_beta   90.00
_cell.angle_gamma   90.00
#
_symmetry.space_group_name_H-M   'P 1'
#
loop_
_entity.id
_entity.type
_entity.pdbx_description
1 polymer ?
#
loop_
_entity_poly.entity_id
_entity_poly.type
_entity_poly.pdbx_seq_one_letter_code
_entity_poly.pdbx_strand_id
1 'polypeptide(L)'
;MSANFDTRPNQTHGRRTSVPFPMLEVVILANLLLPLTGGVGATAQDIARPLTAEDYYDLQTISSPVISPDGAWVAYALVSRIEDDNSSPSEVWVARTDGSAGPRRISPAGVDAGQPSWAPDGFLRYVSGDRAFSVGADEEPGARAILREEALDVIPSPDGRIMASLRAVETPKSEPVYASDFERRHQNRFDGRAWDWMYFQRDRQPLPTVDPTDPTATPPREIVISGETGGPTRTLTHLGLRPNDLSWRPDSGVLAFVADSAYRDEWTYGRSDLWTVTTSGDVRRLTRDLRHSLSQPVFSPDGGRIAYIKRYATDWVIAERVGHGGPTDLIVMNVERGEVVNLTADWDLRPGAPRWSSDGRYLYFTAGIGGETHLFRVGANGTAVEQVTTGERRLGSLTMDRDLSKIAYLVGRFDAPSELFVANSDGSDERQLTYVHAAFTREVALSQAERIRFPSYDGTEIEGWIIFPYDYNPDEGPYPLIVHSHGGPHSASGYGFNFKHQLFAANGYMVLQTNFRSSTGYGEDFLWATWGAWGDKDGEDVVSGLDYVLANYPTDGERVATIGHSYGGFMSNWLITRYPDRFQAAAVGAGISNWMSDYGTADVARTKETEFFGTPWTEEGRERLIRQSPLIYADRAQAATLFVHGEVDHRVPFEEGEQMYFALKKNGVPAKFLLYNDQSHGIGGHWNVVHRMINELGWFNTYLKSQRALSFDGSGS
;
A
#
# COMPACT_ATOMS: atom_id res chain seq x y z
N MET A 1 -2.73 43.34 38.82
CA MET A 1 -3.11 42.18 39.63
C MET A 1 -2.50 40.99 38.97
N SER A 2 -1.40 40.52 39.56
CA SER A 2 -0.56 39.42 39.09
C SER A 2 -1.23 38.07 39.38
N ALA A 3 -1.41 37.24 38.37
CA ALA A 3 -1.78 35.84 38.55
C ALA A 3 -0.61 34.95 38.11
N ASN A 4 -0.04 34.25 39.08
CA ASN A 4 1.00 33.23 38.91
C ASN A 4 0.46 32.07 38.06
N PHE A 5 1.17 31.71 37.00
CA PHE A 5 0.99 30.44 36.30
C PHE A 5 1.93 29.41 36.94
N ASP A 6 1.31 28.41 37.50
CA ASP A 6 1.89 27.24 38.12
C ASP A 6 2.55 26.36 37.05
N THR A 7 3.82 26.10 37.23
CA THR A 7 4.61 25.20 36.35
C THR A 7 4.27 23.75 36.68
N ARG A 8 3.54 23.06 35.80
CA ARG A 8 3.38 21.61 35.87
C ARG A 8 4.67 20.92 35.43
N PRO A 9 5.09 19.83 36.07
CA PRO A 9 6.31 19.12 35.69
C PRO A 9 6.11 18.40 34.37
N ASN A 10 7.10 18.55 33.49
CA ASN A 10 7.32 17.75 32.28
C ASN A 10 7.29 16.27 32.63
N GLN A 11 6.27 15.56 32.15
CA GLN A 11 6.34 14.10 32.09
C GLN A 11 7.38 13.76 31.01
N THR A 12 8.53 13.32 31.45
CA THR A 12 9.54 12.67 30.62
C THR A 12 8.91 11.43 29.99
N HIS A 13 8.63 11.50 28.69
CA HIS A 13 8.34 10.31 27.91
C HIS A 13 9.57 9.38 28.00
N GLY A 14 9.34 8.17 28.52
CA GLY A 14 10.37 7.15 28.56
C GLY A 14 10.89 6.92 27.15
N ARG A 15 12.19 7.11 26.99
CA ARG A 15 12.90 6.78 25.74
C ARG A 15 12.71 5.29 25.49
N ARG A 16 11.98 4.95 24.41
CA ARG A 16 12.03 3.61 23.84
C ARG A 16 13.46 3.41 23.36
N THR A 17 14.15 2.43 23.93
CA THR A 17 15.53 2.14 23.55
C THR A 17 15.51 1.45 22.17
N SER A 18 16.14 2.07 21.20
CA SER A 18 16.43 1.41 19.91
C SER A 18 17.20 0.12 20.15
N VAL A 19 16.68 -0.98 19.63
CA VAL A 19 17.34 -2.28 19.71
C VAL A 19 18.55 -2.25 18.79
N PRO A 20 19.79 -2.45 19.28
CA PRO A 20 20.93 -2.58 18.40
C PRO A 20 20.84 -3.91 17.65
N PHE A 21 20.95 -3.86 16.34
CA PHE A 21 21.04 -5.04 15.48
C PHE A 21 22.27 -5.86 15.86
N PRO A 22 22.18 -7.20 16.03
CA PRO A 22 23.34 -8.04 16.24
C PRO A 22 24.19 -8.08 14.96
N MET A 23 25.47 -7.74 15.06
CA MET A 23 26.47 -7.99 14.01
C MET A 23 26.56 -9.52 13.79
N LEU A 24 26.18 -9.97 12.62
CA LEU A 24 26.40 -11.35 12.17
C LEU A 24 27.76 -11.35 11.42
N GLU A 25 28.77 -11.97 12.01
CA GLU A 25 30.04 -12.26 11.34
C GLU A 25 29.79 -13.26 10.21
N VAL A 26 30.04 -12.83 8.98
CA VAL A 26 29.98 -13.71 7.79
C VAL A 26 31.25 -14.55 7.75
N VAL A 27 31.14 -15.85 8.07
CA VAL A 27 32.18 -16.83 7.82
C VAL A 27 32.08 -17.31 6.37
N ILE A 28 33.02 -16.89 5.52
CA ILE A 28 33.13 -17.37 4.15
C ILE A 28 33.73 -18.77 4.17
N LEU A 29 32.93 -19.80 3.89
CA LEU A 29 33.40 -21.17 3.61
C LEU A 29 33.68 -21.29 2.11
N ALA A 30 34.95 -21.28 1.76
CA ALA A 30 35.38 -21.62 0.39
C ALA A 30 35.26 -23.14 0.15
N ASN A 31 34.35 -23.54 -0.72
CA ASN A 31 34.26 -24.91 -1.23
C ASN A 31 35.21 -25.09 -2.42
N LEU A 32 36.26 -25.89 -2.21
CA LEU A 32 37.12 -26.40 -3.28
C LEU A 32 36.37 -27.40 -4.16
N LEU A 33 36.14 -27.06 -5.41
CA LEU A 33 35.69 -27.99 -6.45
C LEU A 33 36.89 -28.52 -7.22
N LEU A 34 37.07 -29.82 -7.17
CA LEU A 34 38.00 -30.60 -8.05
C LEU A 34 37.40 -30.71 -9.47
N PRO A 35 38.19 -30.60 -10.52
CA PRO A 35 37.67 -30.74 -11.88
C PRO A 35 37.55 -32.22 -12.29
N LEU A 36 36.32 -32.65 -12.60
CA LEU A 36 36.08 -33.87 -13.37
C LEU A 36 36.11 -33.53 -14.87
N THR A 37 37.18 -33.94 -15.58
CA THR A 37 37.27 -33.87 -17.01
C THR A 37 36.41 -34.96 -17.64
N GLY A 38 35.29 -34.61 -18.22
CA GLY A 38 34.50 -35.43 -19.13
C GLY A 38 33.89 -34.49 -20.18
N GLY A 39 34.51 -34.51 -21.37
CA GLY A 39 34.04 -33.70 -22.50
C GLY A 39 32.67 -34.19 -22.99
N VAL A 40 31.63 -33.41 -22.71
CA VAL A 40 30.37 -33.40 -23.45
C VAL A 40 30.27 -32.00 -24.04
N GLY A 41 30.05 -31.93 -25.35
CA GLY A 41 29.97 -30.66 -26.06
C GLY A 41 29.03 -29.69 -25.33
N ALA A 42 29.54 -28.54 -24.93
CA ALA A 42 28.75 -27.44 -24.42
C ALA A 42 27.82 -26.99 -25.55
N THR A 43 26.56 -27.33 -25.46
CA THR A 43 25.50 -26.55 -26.12
C THR A 43 25.64 -25.13 -25.61
N ALA A 44 25.73 -24.16 -26.52
CA ALA A 44 25.70 -22.74 -26.15
C ALA A 44 24.56 -22.56 -25.16
N GLN A 45 24.87 -22.22 -23.92
CA GLN A 45 23.87 -21.73 -22.97
C GLN A 45 23.31 -20.49 -23.64
N ASP A 46 22.01 -20.50 -23.99
CA ASP A 46 21.33 -19.31 -24.50
C ASP A 46 21.53 -18.21 -23.46
N ILE A 47 22.30 -17.19 -23.81
CA ILE A 47 22.51 -16.02 -22.93
C ILE A 47 21.16 -15.32 -22.85
N ALA A 48 20.60 -15.25 -21.66
CA ALA A 48 19.32 -14.56 -21.44
C ALA A 48 19.42 -13.11 -21.94
N ARG A 49 18.44 -12.68 -22.72
CA ARG A 49 18.41 -11.33 -23.30
C ARG A 49 18.02 -10.26 -22.27
N PRO A 50 18.36 -8.98 -22.48
CA PRO A 50 17.87 -7.90 -21.64
C PRO A 50 16.35 -7.74 -21.74
N LEU A 51 15.74 -7.21 -20.67
CA LEU A 51 14.31 -6.90 -20.61
C LEU A 51 13.94 -5.76 -21.56
N THR A 52 12.80 -5.88 -22.25
CA THR A 52 12.21 -4.85 -23.11
C THR A 52 10.85 -4.40 -22.57
N ALA A 53 10.29 -3.31 -23.11
CA ALA A 53 8.97 -2.84 -22.70
C ALA A 53 7.84 -3.83 -23.10
N GLU A 54 8.02 -4.60 -24.15
CA GLU A 54 7.07 -5.61 -24.64
C GLU A 54 6.89 -6.76 -23.64
N ASP A 55 7.95 -7.12 -22.92
CA ASP A 55 7.94 -8.17 -21.88
C ASP A 55 6.97 -7.87 -20.73
N TYR A 56 6.45 -6.65 -20.65
CA TYR A 56 5.43 -6.29 -19.68
C TYR A 56 4.17 -7.15 -19.81
N TYR A 57 3.82 -7.55 -21.03
CA TYR A 57 2.64 -8.36 -21.32
C TYR A 57 2.84 -9.85 -21.09
N ASP A 58 4.08 -10.32 -21.00
CA ASP A 58 4.42 -11.71 -20.67
C ASP A 58 4.27 -12.01 -19.17
N LEU A 59 4.15 -10.97 -18.36
CA LEU A 59 4.03 -11.13 -16.91
C LEU A 59 2.58 -11.35 -16.48
N GLN A 60 2.38 -12.35 -15.64
CA GLN A 60 1.13 -12.60 -14.95
C GLN A 60 1.23 -12.16 -13.49
N THR A 61 0.11 -11.93 -12.84
CA THR A 61 0.06 -11.54 -11.43
C THR A 61 -0.72 -12.56 -10.63
N ILE A 62 -0.08 -13.18 -9.65
CA ILE A 62 -0.76 -13.99 -8.64
C ILE A 62 -1.41 -13.06 -7.64
N SER A 63 -2.71 -13.20 -7.39
CA SER A 63 -3.45 -12.34 -6.47
C SER A 63 -4.41 -13.14 -5.59
N SER A 64 -4.83 -12.52 -4.49
CA SER A 64 -5.85 -13.05 -3.57
C SER A 64 -5.63 -14.52 -3.13
N PRO A 65 -4.42 -14.93 -2.72
CA PRO A 65 -4.22 -16.29 -2.22
C PRO A 65 -5.03 -16.51 -0.93
N VAL A 66 -5.70 -17.65 -0.83
CA VAL A 66 -6.46 -18.07 0.35
C VAL A 66 -6.18 -19.55 0.62
N ILE A 67 -5.76 -19.87 1.85
CA ILE A 67 -5.53 -21.25 2.27
C ILE A 67 -6.85 -21.89 2.73
N SER A 68 -7.04 -23.18 2.42
CA SER A 68 -8.25 -23.93 2.84
C SER A 68 -8.29 -24.07 4.37
N PRO A 69 -9.51 -24.22 4.94
CA PRO A 69 -9.66 -24.37 6.39
C PRO A 69 -8.85 -25.51 7.01
N ASP A 70 -8.63 -26.59 6.26
CA ASP A 70 -7.84 -27.78 6.67
C ASP A 70 -6.36 -27.66 6.34
N GLY A 71 -5.93 -26.54 5.75
CA GLY A 71 -4.53 -26.32 5.37
C GLY A 71 -4.02 -27.17 4.20
N ALA A 72 -4.89 -27.91 3.49
CA ALA A 72 -4.48 -28.83 2.42
C ALA A 72 -4.28 -28.14 1.06
N TRP A 73 -4.93 -27.01 0.82
CA TRP A 73 -4.96 -26.32 -0.46
C TRP A 73 -4.73 -24.82 -0.29
N VAL A 74 -4.14 -24.18 -1.32
CA VAL A 74 -4.18 -22.72 -1.50
C VAL A 74 -4.88 -22.42 -2.82
N ALA A 75 -5.96 -21.64 -2.77
CA ALA A 75 -6.59 -21.09 -3.96
C ALA A 75 -6.05 -19.67 -4.22
N TYR A 76 -5.93 -19.29 -5.48
CA TYR A 76 -5.47 -17.96 -5.89
C TYR A 76 -6.04 -17.57 -7.26
N ALA A 77 -6.04 -16.28 -7.56
CA ALA A 77 -6.34 -15.80 -8.90
C ALA A 77 -5.03 -15.51 -9.66
N LEU A 78 -4.98 -15.94 -10.91
CA LEU A 78 -3.88 -15.66 -11.84
C LEU A 78 -4.38 -14.67 -12.88
N VAL A 79 -3.83 -13.47 -12.89
CA VAL A 79 -4.24 -12.34 -13.73
C VAL A 79 -3.26 -12.18 -14.88
N SER A 80 -3.77 -12.22 -16.12
CA SER A 80 -2.99 -11.99 -17.34
C SER A 80 -3.08 -10.52 -17.76
N ARG A 81 -2.17 -10.07 -18.61
CA ARG A 81 -2.15 -8.72 -19.19
C ARG A 81 -2.30 -8.88 -20.70
N ILE A 82 -3.40 -8.40 -21.25
CA ILE A 82 -3.70 -8.54 -22.68
C ILE A 82 -3.48 -7.17 -23.36
N GLU A 83 -2.56 -7.15 -24.33
CA GLU A 83 -2.24 -5.94 -25.08
C GLU A 83 -3.39 -5.53 -26.00
N ASP A 84 -3.96 -6.48 -26.76
CA ASP A 84 -4.91 -6.21 -27.85
C ASP A 84 -6.15 -5.39 -27.40
N ASP A 85 -6.67 -5.65 -26.21
CA ASP A 85 -7.88 -5.04 -25.69
C ASP A 85 -7.68 -4.30 -24.34
N ASN A 86 -6.42 -4.18 -23.89
CA ASN A 86 -6.05 -3.51 -22.64
C ASN A 86 -6.72 -4.13 -21.39
N SER A 87 -7.01 -5.43 -21.42
CA SER A 87 -7.75 -6.13 -20.37
C SER A 87 -6.86 -6.91 -19.40
N SER A 88 -7.42 -7.26 -18.24
CA SER A 88 -6.76 -8.03 -17.19
C SER A 88 -7.61 -9.24 -16.79
N PRO A 89 -7.85 -10.20 -17.68
CA PRO A 89 -8.64 -11.39 -17.32
C PRO A 89 -7.93 -12.20 -16.25
N SER A 90 -8.73 -12.77 -15.35
CA SER A 90 -8.24 -13.62 -14.27
C SER A 90 -8.81 -15.03 -14.34
N GLU A 91 -8.06 -16.00 -13.85
CA GLU A 91 -8.48 -17.39 -13.69
C GLU A 91 -8.24 -17.84 -12.25
N VAL A 92 -9.11 -18.70 -11.72
CA VAL A 92 -8.94 -19.26 -10.37
C VAL A 92 -8.23 -20.61 -10.44
N TRP A 93 -7.17 -20.71 -9.64
CA TRP A 93 -6.29 -21.87 -9.53
C TRP A 93 -6.20 -22.37 -8.10
N VAL A 94 -5.83 -23.65 -7.92
CA VAL A 94 -5.49 -24.24 -6.63
C VAL A 94 -4.14 -24.95 -6.69
N ALA A 95 -3.43 -24.95 -5.58
CA ALA A 95 -2.20 -25.69 -5.37
C ALA A 95 -2.28 -26.49 -4.07
N ARG A 96 -1.73 -27.72 -4.07
CA ARG A 96 -1.62 -28.51 -2.82
C ARG A 96 -0.49 -27.99 -1.96
N THR A 97 -0.75 -27.84 -0.66
CA THR A 97 0.27 -27.33 0.28
C THR A 97 1.39 -28.32 0.53
N ASP A 98 1.16 -29.62 0.31
CA ASP A 98 2.19 -30.67 0.42
C ASP A 98 3.11 -30.77 -0.81
N GLY A 99 2.80 -30.04 -1.90
CA GLY A 99 3.56 -30.08 -3.14
C GLY A 99 3.44 -31.40 -3.91
N SER A 100 2.51 -32.28 -3.55
CA SER A 100 2.34 -33.61 -4.19
C SER A 100 1.86 -33.56 -5.63
N ALA A 101 1.27 -32.41 -6.04
CA ALA A 101 0.83 -32.13 -7.43
C ALA A 101 1.07 -30.64 -7.76
N GLY A 102 1.30 -30.37 -9.05
CA GLY A 102 1.40 -29.00 -9.55
C GLY A 102 0.08 -28.24 -9.44
N PRO A 103 0.11 -26.90 -9.57
CA PRO A 103 -1.09 -26.09 -9.59
C PRO A 103 -2.10 -26.51 -10.67
N ARG A 104 -3.38 -26.41 -10.34
CA ARG A 104 -4.49 -26.78 -11.21
C ARG A 104 -5.52 -25.65 -11.32
N ARG A 105 -5.96 -25.35 -12.54
CA ARG A 105 -7.03 -24.39 -12.78
C ARG A 105 -8.37 -24.98 -12.36
N ILE A 106 -9.18 -24.16 -11.70
CA ILE A 106 -10.53 -24.49 -11.24
C ILE A 106 -11.61 -23.83 -12.10
N SER A 107 -11.40 -22.55 -12.47
CA SER A 107 -12.34 -21.87 -13.35
C SER A 107 -12.25 -22.41 -14.79
N PRO A 108 -13.32 -22.32 -15.61
CA PRO A 108 -13.26 -22.68 -17.02
C PRO A 108 -12.22 -21.83 -17.76
N ALA A 109 -11.59 -22.43 -18.79
CA ALA A 109 -10.59 -21.76 -19.61
C ALA A 109 -11.15 -20.52 -20.30
N GLY A 110 -10.43 -19.41 -20.27
CA GLY A 110 -10.80 -18.18 -20.97
C GLY A 110 -12.04 -17.48 -20.40
N VAL A 111 -12.46 -17.85 -19.21
CA VAL A 111 -13.55 -17.19 -18.48
C VAL A 111 -12.96 -16.37 -17.36
N ASP A 112 -13.24 -15.07 -17.37
CA ASP A 112 -12.77 -14.17 -16.29
C ASP A 112 -13.42 -14.56 -14.96
N ALA A 113 -12.59 -14.98 -14.00
CA ALA A 113 -13.01 -15.48 -12.70
C ALA A 113 -11.98 -15.12 -11.63
N GLY A 114 -12.46 -14.69 -10.45
CA GLY A 114 -11.57 -14.23 -9.37
C GLY A 114 -12.19 -14.32 -7.99
N GLN A 115 -11.58 -13.64 -7.03
CA GLN A 115 -12.04 -13.56 -5.64
C GLN A 115 -12.27 -14.93 -4.99
N PRO A 116 -11.26 -15.83 -5.02
CA PRO A 116 -11.39 -17.13 -4.37
C PRO A 116 -11.59 -16.99 -2.87
N SER A 117 -12.48 -17.81 -2.31
CA SER A 117 -12.72 -17.91 -0.86
C SER A 117 -13.13 -19.33 -0.49
N TRP A 118 -12.84 -19.76 0.73
CA TRP A 118 -13.24 -21.08 1.22
C TRP A 118 -14.47 -20.97 2.12
N ALA A 119 -15.46 -21.81 1.84
CA ALA A 119 -16.58 -21.99 2.74
C ALA A 119 -16.16 -22.83 3.96
N PRO A 120 -16.89 -22.74 5.10
CA PRO A 120 -16.61 -23.57 6.28
C PRO A 120 -16.67 -25.07 6.04
N ASP A 121 -17.44 -25.51 5.05
CA ASP A 121 -17.58 -26.91 4.61
C ASP A 121 -16.42 -27.42 3.74
N GLY A 122 -15.45 -26.54 3.43
CA GLY A 122 -14.26 -26.87 2.63
C GLY A 122 -14.44 -26.72 1.13
N PHE A 123 -15.61 -26.27 0.64
CA PHE A 123 -15.77 -25.94 -0.77
C PHE A 123 -15.13 -24.59 -1.12
N LEU A 124 -14.46 -24.55 -2.27
CA LEU A 124 -13.93 -23.31 -2.84
C LEU A 124 -15.05 -22.54 -3.52
N ARG A 125 -15.14 -21.25 -3.22
CA ARG A 125 -16.05 -20.31 -3.87
C ARG A 125 -15.24 -19.30 -4.70
N TYR A 126 -15.80 -18.88 -5.83
CA TYR A 126 -15.25 -17.83 -6.67
C TYR A 126 -16.33 -17.09 -7.44
N VAL A 127 -15.99 -15.92 -7.99
CA VAL A 127 -16.91 -15.07 -8.75
C VAL A 127 -16.48 -15.02 -10.21
N SER A 128 -17.46 -15.02 -11.13
CA SER A 128 -17.29 -14.78 -12.55
C SER A 128 -18.44 -13.94 -13.06
N GLY A 129 -18.15 -12.71 -13.48
CA GLY A 129 -19.17 -11.73 -13.85
C GLY A 129 -20.12 -11.41 -12.68
N ASP A 130 -21.40 -11.60 -12.90
CA ASP A 130 -22.47 -11.39 -11.91
C ASP A 130 -22.83 -12.68 -11.11
N ARG A 131 -22.10 -13.76 -11.31
CA ARG A 131 -22.36 -15.07 -10.71
C ARG A 131 -21.27 -15.49 -9.75
N ALA A 132 -21.65 -16.29 -8.76
CA ALA A 132 -20.73 -16.99 -7.89
C ALA A 132 -20.86 -18.52 -8.09
N PHE A 133 -19.76 -19.21 -7.80
CA PHE A 133 -19.64 -20.65 -8.03
C PHE A 133 -19.04 -21.32 -6.79
N SER A 134 -19.44 -22.56 -6.55
CA SER A 134 -18.89 -23.42 -5.50
C SER A 134 -18.42 -24.74 -6.10
N VAL A 135 -17.24 -25.21 -5.71
CA VAL A 135 -16.59 -26.42 -6.29
C VAL A 135 -15.69 -27.08 -5.25
N GLY A 136 -15.58 -28.41 -5.27
CA GLY A 136 -14.57 -29.13 -4.50
C GLY A 136 -13.19 -28.92 -5.09
N ALA A 137 -12.16 -28.77 -4.25
CA ALA A 137 -10.80 -28.57 -4.72
C ALA A 137 -10.25 -29.75 -5.53
N ASP A 138 -10.73 -30.98 -5.31
CA ASP A 138 -10.35 -32.20 -6.04
C ASP A 138 -11.23 -32.47 -7.27
N GLU A 139 -12.31 -31.71 -7.47
CA GLU A 139 -13.26 -31.92 -8.55
C GLU A 139 -12.76 -31.36 -9.88
N GLU A 140 -13.17 -32.00 -11.00
CA GLU A 140 -12.99 -31.45 -12.34
C GLU A 140 -13.77 -30.13 -12.50
N PRO A 141 -13.35 -29.22 -13.42
CA PRO A 141 -14.07 -27.96 -13.65
C PRO A 141 -15.56 -28.22 -13.97
N GLY A 142 -16.41 -27.94 -13.03
CA GLY A 142 -17.85 -28.19 -13.07
C GLY A 142 -18.56 -27.58 -11.89
N ALA A 143 -18.20 -26.34 -11.57
CA ALA A 143 -18.66 -25.63 -10.39
C ALA A 143 -20.19 -25.44 -10.36
N ARG A 144 -20.80 -25.66 -9.20
CA ARG A 144 -22.20 -25.36 -8.95
C ARG A 144 -22.39 -23.85 -8.79
N ALA A 145 -23.30 -23.25 -9.53
CA ALA A 145 -23.66 -21.84 -9.33
C ALA A 145 -24.36 -21.66 -7.97
N ILE A 146 -23.95 -20.60 -7.26
CA ILE A 146 -24.53 -20.15 -5.99
C ILE A 146 -24.94 -18.68 -6.09
N LEU A 147 -25.68 -18.16 -5.11
CA LEU A 147 -25.97 -16.73 -5.05
C LEU A 147 -24.68 -15.94 -4.78
N ARG A 148 -24.51 -14.82 -5.47
CA ARG A 148 -23.32 -13.97 -5.31
C ARG A 148 -23.20 -13.41 -3.88
N GLU A 149 -24.33 -13.06 -3.28
CA GLU A 149 -24.40 -12.59 -1.89
C GLU A 149 -23.88 -13.64 -0.89
N GLU A 150 -24.03 -14.94 -1.20
CA GLU A 150 -23.50 -16.04 -0.38
C GLU A 150 -21.96 -16.14 -0.46
N ALA A 151 -21.35 -15.55 -1.49
CA ALA A 151 -19.91 -15.65 -1.71
C ALA A 151 -19.11 -14.47 -1.19
N LEU A 152 -19.67 -13.25 -1.17
CA LEU A 152 -18.88 -12.02 -1.01
C LEU A 152 -19.23 -11.18 0.21
N ASP A 153 -20.50 -11.07 0.59
CA ASP A 153 -20.96 -10.06 1.54
C ASP A 153 -21.36 -10.63 2.90
N VAL A 154 -21.01 -11.89 3.16
CA VAL A 154 -21.38 -12.56 4.40
C VAL A 154 -20.17 -13.07 5.16
N ILE A 155 -20.22 -12.96 6.48
CA ILE A 155 -19.20 -13.46 7.39
C ILE A 155 -19.82 -14.64 8.16
N PRO A 156 -19.43 -15.89 7.82
CA PRO A 156 -19.98 -17.06 8.48
C PRO A 156 -19.55 -17.11 9.95
N SER A 157 -20.45 -17.55 10.81
CA SER A 157 -20.12 -17.90 12.19
C SER A 157 -19.13 -19.08 12.24
N PRO A 158 -18.37 -19.24 13.31
CA PRO A 158 -17.41 -20.36 13.45
C PRO A 158 -18.01 -21.75 13.27
N ASP A 159 -19.27 -21.94 13.65
CA ASP A 159 -20.01 -23.20 13.45
C ASP A 159 -20.69 -23.31 12.07
N GLY A 160 -20.57 -22.28 11.22
CA GLY A 160 -21.14 -22.23 9.87
C GLY A 160 -22.66 -22.04 9.79
N ARG A 161 -23.38 -21.97 10.91
CA ARG A 161 -24.85 -21.97 10.94
C ARG A 161 -25.48 -20.59 10.77
N ILE A 162 -24.73 -19.54 11.04
CA ILE A 162 -25.20 -18.14 11.00
C ILE A 162 -24.31 -17.36 10.04
N MET A 163 -24.94 -16.59 9.16
CA MET A 163 -24.25 -15.65 8.27
C MET A 163 -24.53 -14.24 8.74
N ALA A 164 -23.48 -13.47 9.05
CA ALA A 164 -23.58 -12.05 9.36
C ALA A 164 -23.26 -11.19 8.13
N SER A 165 -24.00 -10.12 7.93
CA SER A 165 -23.75 -9.13 6.88
C SER A 165 -24.10 -7.72 7.35
N LEU A 166 -23.68 -6.73 6.57
CA LEU A 166 -24.00 -5.32 6.77
C LEU A 166 -25.08 -4.91 5.77
N ARG A 167 -26.22 -4.43 6.26
CA ARG A 167 -27.33 -3.97 5.44
C ARG A 167 -27.56 -2.49 5.64
N ALA A 168 -27.62 -1.72 4.54
CA ALA A 168 -28.02 -0.32 4.58
C ALA A 168 -29.47 -0.17 5.08
N VAL A 169 -29.70 0.84 5.91
CA VAL A 169 -31.05 1.22 6.37
C VAL A 169 -31.62 2.17 5.34
N GLU A 170 -32.71 1.78 4.68
CA GLU A 170 -33.42 2.66 3.75
C GLU A 170 -33.94 3.89 4.50
N THR A 171 -33.54 5.05 4.03
CA THR A 171 -34.03 6.34 4.51
C THR A 171 -34.86 6.97 3.40
N PRO A 172 -36.14 7.30 3.61
CA PRO A 172 -36.96 7.92 2.58
C PRO A 172 -36.37 9.26 2.15
N LYS A 173 -36.25 9.46 0.83
CA LYS A 173 -35.87 10.76 0.26
C LYS A 173 -37.01 11.75 0.49
N SER A 174 -36.69 12.93 1.01
CA SER A 174 -37.65 14.03 1.02
C SER A 174 -37.76 14.59 -0.40
N GLU A 175 -39.00 14.77 -0.89
CA GLU A 175 -39.24 15.45 -2.15
C GLU A 175 -38.85 16.93 -2.01
N PRO A 176 -38.14 17.51 -3.01
CA PRO A 176 -37.79 18.92 -2.98
C PRO A 176 -39.05 19.79 -2.97
N VAL A 177 -39.08 20.77 -2.10
CA VAL A 177 -40.16 21.77 -2.03
C VAL A 177 -39.74 23.01 -2.83
N TYR A 178 -40.54 23.36 -3.84
CA TYR A 178 -40.29 24.53 -4.69
C TYR A 178 -41.29 25.64 -4.39
N ALA A 179 -40.83 26.87 -4.35
CA ALA A 179 -41.69 28.04 -4.13
C ALA A 179 -42.64 28.30 -5.32
N SER A 180 -42.30 27.82 -6.53
CA SER A 180 -43.09 27.97 -7.75
C SER A 180 -42.77 26.94 -8.80
N ASP A 181 -43.66 26.79 -9.79
CA ASP A 181 -43.39 26.02 -11.01
C ASP A 181 -42.22 26.56 -11.83
N PHE A 182 -41.98 27.86 -11.78
CA PHE A 182 -40.83 28.48 -12.42
C PHE A 182 -39.52 27.95 -11.78
N GLU A 183 -39.44 28.01 -10.49
CA GLU A 183 -38.27 27.51 -9.75
C GLU A 183 -38.06 26.03 -10.03
N ARG A 184 -39.09 25.18 -9.90
CA ARG A 184 -39.02 23.74 -10.22
C ARG A 184 -38.48 23.45 -11.61
N ARG A 185 -38.95 24.20 -12.64
CA ARG A 185 -38.46 24.04 -14.02
C ARG A 185 -36.99 24.41 -14.17
N HIS A 186 -36.52 25.43 -13.44
CA HIS A 186 -35.12 25.88 -13.53
C HIS A 186 -34.19 24.99 -12.75
N GLN A 187 -34.59 24.50 -11.59
CA GLN A 187 -33.83 23.48 -10.87
C GLN A 187 -33.70 22.17 -11.68
N ASN A 188 -34.79 21.72 -12.31
CA ASN A 188 -34.75 20.53 -13.16
C ASN A 188 -33.96 20.70 -14.49
N ARG A 189 -33.70 21.91 -14.89
CA ARG A 189 -32.89 22.26 -16.11
C ARG A 189 -31.42 22.48 -15.78
N PHE A 190 -31.07 22.49 -14.50
CA PHE A 190 -29.69 22.68 -14.11
C PHE A 190 -28.85 21.49 -14.63
N ASP A 191 -27.91 21.83 -15.53
CA ASP A 191 -26.94 20.88 -16.10
C ASP A 191 -25.58 21.23 -15.56
N GLY A 192 -25.34 20.77 -14.33
CA GLY A 192 -24.11 21.03 -13.58
C GLY A 192 -24.02 20.17 -12.34
N ARG A 193 -23.01 20.42 -11.54
CA ARG A 193 -22.79 19.73 -10.28
C ARG A 193 -22.86 20.75 -9.13
N ALA A 194 -23.53 20.39 -8.04
CA ALA A 194 -23.63 21.21 -6.85
C ALA A 194 -23.28 20.36 -5.63
N TRP A 195 -22.58 20.95 -4.69
CA TRP A 195 -22.23 20.34 -3.40
C TRP A 195 -22.09 21.43 -2.35
N ASP A 196 -22.33 21.08 -1.10
CA ASP A 196 -22.19 21.95 0.07
C ASP A 196 -21.50 21.26 1.26
N TRP A 197 -20.91 20.09 1.02
CA TRP A 197 -20.10 19.36 2.00
C TRP A 197 -18.61 19.47 1.70
N MET A 198 -17.78 19.38 2.76
CA MET A 198 -16.33 19.64 2.70
C MET A 198 -15.58 18.60 1.85
N TYR A 199 -15.91 17.31 1.98
CA TYR A 199 -15.20 16.22 1.30
C TYR A 199 -15.90 15.79 0.02
N PHE A 200 -16.23 16.75 -0.84
CA PHE A 200 -16.94 16.56 -2.10
C PHE A 200 -16.14 15.79 -3.16
N GLN A 201 -14.84 15.56 -2.93
CA GLN A 201 -13.96 14.84 -3.84
C GLN A 201 -13.21 13.72 -3.12
N ARG A 202 -12.96 12.64 -3.85
CA ARG A 202 -12.12 11.53 -3.44
C ARG A 202 -11.56 10.86 -4.68
N ASP A 203 -10.26 10.56 -4.66
CA ASP A 203 -9.60 9.89 -5.79
C ASP A 203 -10.28 8.58 -6.14
N ARG A 204 -10.41 8.29 -7.44
CA ARG A 204 -11.11 7.14 -8.01
C ARG A 204 -12.62 7.08 -7.72
N GLN A 205 -13.23 8.19 -7.34
CA GLN A 205 -14.67 8.29 -7.16
C GLN A 205 -15.26 9.38 -8.06
N PRO A 206 -16.54 9.27 -8.43
CA PRO A 206 -17.22 10.36 -9.16
C PRO A 206 -17.18 11.67 -8.38
N LEU A 207 -17.10 12.78 -9.09
CA LEU A 207 -17.19 14.13 -8.55
C LEU A 207 -18.62 14.70 -8.74
N PRO A 208 -19.31 15.21 -7.71
CA PRO A 208 -18.93 15.09 -6.29
C PRO A 208 -19.07 13.67 -5.77
N THR A 209 -18.39 13.39 -4.68
CA THR A 209 -18.61 12.15 -3.92
C THR A 209 -20.01 12.13 -3.32
N VAL A 210 -20.42 10.98 -2.83
CA VAL A 210 -21.67 10.86 -2.07
C VAL A 210 -21.58 11.73 -0.81
N ASP A 211 -22.62 12.56 -0.58
CA ASP A 211 -22.72 13.41 0.60
C ASP A 211 -22.73 12.55 1.89
N PRO A 212 -21.74 12.68 2.77
CA PRO A 212 -21.68 11.91 4.01
C PRO A 212 -22.73 12.36 5.04
N THR A 213 -23.23 13.59 4.94
CA THR A 213 -24.21 14.18 5.86
C THR A 213 -25.64 13.80 5.51
N ASP A 214 -25.93 13.52 4.23
CA ASP A 214 -27.26 13.07 3.77
C ASP A 214 -27.51 11.60 4.15
N PRO A 215 -28.48 11.33 5.05
CA PRO A 215 -28.81 9.96 5.45
C PRO A 215 -29.41 9.11 4.34
N THR A 216 -29.88 9.68 3.23
CA THR A 216 -30.37 8.93 2.07
C THR A 216 -29.27 8.52 1.15
N ALA A 217 -28.23 9.36 0.99
CA ALA A 217 -27.07 9.12 0.17
C ALA A 217 -26.02 8.24 0.89
N THR A 218 -25.81 8.48 2.19
CA THR A 218 -24.92 7.70 3.06
C THR A 218 -25.72 7.09 4.21
N PRO A 219 -26.56 6.06 3.95
CA PRO A 219 -27.41 5.47 4.98
C PRO A 219 -26.57 4.79 6.07
N PRO A 220 -27.06 4.76 7.30
CA PRO A 220 -26.47 3.90 8.33
C PRO A 220 -26.56 2.44 7.88
N ARG A 221 -25.72 1.61 8.45
CA ARG A 221 -25.74 0.15 8.21
C ARG A 221 -26.03 -0.56 9.51
N GLU A 222 -26.81 -1.61 9.40
CA GLU A 222 -27.10 -2.49 10.52
C GLU A 222 -26.47 -3.86 10.31
N ILE A 223 -26.04 -4.47 11.40
CA ILE A 223 -25.59 -5.85 11.40
C ILE A 223 -26.83 -6.73 11.33
N VAL A 224 -26.92 -7.56 10.32
CA VAL A 224 -28.01 -8.53 10.15
C VAL A 224 -27.46 -9.94 10.12
N ILE A 225 -28.26 -10.90 10.58
CA ILE A 225 -27.92 -12.32 10.52
C ILE A 225 -29.01 -13.10 9.78
N SER A 226 -28.58 -14.17 9.10
CA SER A 226 -29.46 -15.18 8.46
C SER A 226 -28.96 -16.58 8.79
N GLY A 227 -29.75 -17.61 8.51
CA GLY A 227 -29.32 -19.00 8.57
C GLY A 227 -28.40 -19.38 7.41
N GLU A 228 -27.68 -20.49 7.51
CA GLU A 228 -26.75 -21.02 6.51
C GLU A 228 -27.36 -21.15 5.09
N THR A 229 -28.61 -21.59 4.99
CA THR A 229 -29.31 -21.80 3.71
C THR A 229 -30.09 -20.56 3.24
N GLY A 230 -29.83 -19.40 3.82
CA GLY A 230 -30.65 -18.21 3.64
C GLY A 230 -31.92 -18.29 4.53
N GLY A 231 -32.95 -17.52 4.23
CA GLY A 231 -34.15 -17.43 5.03
C GLY A 231 -34.35 -16.04 5.64
N PRO A 232 -35.28 -15.90 6.61
CA PRO A 232 -35.58 -14.59 7.18
C PRO A 232 -34.36 -14.01 7.89
N THR A 233 -34.02 -12.81 7.50
CA THR A 233 -32.93 -12.04 8.15
C THR A 233 -33.41 -11.41 9.45
N ARG A 234 -32.54 -11.34 10.45
CA ARG A 234 -32.79 -10.62 11.70
C ARG A 234 -31.74 -9.52 11.89
N THR A 235 -32.21 -8.32 12.11
CA THR A 235 -31.36 -7.17 12.45
C THR A 235 -30.94 -7.25 13.91
N LEU A 236 -29.63 -7.10 14.15
CA LEU A 236 -29.05 -7.16 15.49
C LEU A 236 -28.80 -5.76 16.08
N THR A 237 -28.55 -4.77 15.22
CA THR A 237 -28.21 -3.41 15.68
C THR A 237 -29.22 -2.40 15.18
N HIS A 238 -29.39 -1.30 15.95
CA HIS A 238 -30.19 -0.13 15.61
C HIS A 238 -29.46 1.13 16.08
N LEU A 239 -28.19 1.25 15.69
CA LEU A 239 -27.28 2.29 16.19
C LEU A 239 -27.35 3.58 15.38
N GLY A 240 -27.86 3.53 14.17
CA GLY A 240 -27.75 4.64 13.23
C GLY A 240 -26.31 4.94 12.81
N LEU A 241 -25.39 3.98 12.94
CA LEU A 241 -23.96 4.08 12.64
C LEU A 241 -23.60 3.26 11.40
N ARG A 242 -22.31 3.15 11.11
CA ARG A 242 -21.76 2.30 10.05
C ARG A 242 -20.72 1.34 10.63
N PRO A 243 -21.15 0.17 11.16
CA PRO A 243 -20.25 -0.86 11.64
C PRO A 243 -19.26 -1.32 10.55
N ASN A 244 -18.04 -1.67 10.97
CA ASN A 244 -16.98 -2.24 10.14
C ASN A 244 -16.21 -3.30 10.93
N ASP A 245 -15.33 -4.05 10.26
CA ASP A 245 -14.40 -5.02 10.85
C ASP A 245 -15.11 -6.02 11.78
N LEU A 246 -16.14 -6.70 11.26
CA LEU A 246 -16.90 -7.67 12.05
C LEU A 246 -16.06 -8.92 12.33
N SER A 247 -16.08 -9.40 13.57
CA SER A 247 -15.42 -10.62 14.01
C SER A 247 -16.30 -11.44 14.96
N TRP A 248 -16.51 -12.73 14.65
CA TRP A 248 -17.27 -13.62 15.50
C TRP A 248 -16.49 -14.07 16.73
N ARG A 249 -17.18 -14.18 17.87
CA ARG A 249 -16.69 -14.95 19.00
C ARG A 249 -16.75 -16.45 18.67
N PRO A 250 -15.81 -17.29 19.14
CA PRO A 250 -15.73 -18.71 18.76
C PRO A 250 -17.00 -19.54 19.05
N ASP A 251 -17.80 -19.14 20.02
CA ASP A 251 -19.09 -19.79 20.35
C ASP A 251 -20.26 -19.38 19.43
N SER A 252 -20.01 -18.59 18.38
CA SER A 252 -21.03 -18.08 17.46
C SER A 252 -22.12 -17.20 18.10
N GLY A 253 -21.94 -16.77 19.36
CA GLY A 253 -22.96 -16.04 20.12
C GLY A 253 -22.84 -14.52 20.10
N VAL A 254 -21.65 -14.00 19.72
CA VAL A 254 -21.34 -12.56 19.77
C VAL A 254 -20.49 -12.14 18.57
N LEU A 255 -20.76 -10.94 18.05
CA LEU A 255 -19.89 -10.24 17.09
C LEU A 255 -19.20 -9.08 17.78
N ALA A 256 -17.90 -8.91 17.55
CA ALA A 256 -17.18 -7.67 17.77
C ALA A 256 -17.15 -6.87 16.47
N PHE A 257 -17.14 -5.56 16.58
CA PHE A 257 -17.04 -4.63 15.45
C PHE A 257 -16.51 -3.27 15.90
N VAL A 258 -16.13 -2.45 14.95
CA VAL A 258 -15.81 -1.04 15.19
C VAL A 258 -16.84 -0.15 14.51
N ALA A 259 -17.11 1.03 15.12
CA ALA A 259 -17.99 2.03 14.54
C ALA A 259 -17.57 3.43 14.99
N ASP A 260 -17.71 4.39 14.07
CA ASP A 260 -17.51 5.79 14.34
C ASP A 260 -18.84 6.47 14.69
N SER A 261 -18.92 7.06 15.87
CA SER A 261 -20.13 7.79 16.34
C SER A 261 -20.30 9.15 15.67
N ALA A 262 -19.29 9.67 15.00
CA ALA A 262 -19.27 10.97 14.32
C ALA A 262 -19.14 10.85 12.77
N TYR A 263 -19.46 9.69 12.19
CA TYR A 263 -19.22 9.42 10.77
C TYR A 263 -19.93 10.36 9.77
N ARG A 264 -20.90 11.17 10.25
CA ARG A 264 -21.60 12.21 9.48
C ARG A 264 -21.11 13.62 9.76
N ASP A 265 -20.23 13.79 10.72
CA ASP A 265 -19.67 15.09 11.02
C ASP A 265 -18.52 15.38 10.05
N GLU A 266 -18.75 16.28 9.10
CA GLU A 266 -17.75 16.69 8.14
C GLU A 266 -16.58 17.48 8.72
N TRP A 267 -16.69 17.91 9.98
CA TRP A 267 -15.66 18.65 10.70
C TRP A 267 -14.66 17.74 11.43
N THR A 268 -14.95 16.44 11.51
CA THR A 268 -14.12 15.45 12.20
C THR A 268 -13.55 14.42 11.24
N TYR A 269 -12.39 13.86 11.57
CA TYR A 269 -11.90 12.65 10.94
C TYR A 269 -12.50 11.41 11.57
N GLY A 270 -12.71 10.37 10.78
CA GLY A 270 -13.22 9.10 11.24
C GLY A 270 -12.41 8.52 12.41
N ARG A 271 -13.11 8.24 13.52
CA ARG A 271 -12.54 7.67 14.74
C ARG A 271 -13.46 6.59 15.28
N SER A 272 -13.02 5.36 15.19
CA SER A 272 -13.82 4.20 15.57
C SER A 272 -13.54 3.73 16.99
N ASP A 273 -14.61 3.37 17.69
CA ASP A 273 -14.61 2.65 18.96
C ASP A 273 -14.93 1.17 18.77
N LEU A 274 -14.58 0.38 19.77
CA LEU A 274 -14.86 -1.05 19.83
C LEU A 274 -16.23 -1.33 20.45
N TRP A 275 -17.00 -2.20 19.80
CA TRP A 275 -18.35 -2.60 20.18
C TRP A 275 -18.52 -4.11 20.11
N THR A 276 -19.54 -4.62 20.80
CA THR A 276 -20.01 -6.00 20.63
C THR A 276 -21.52 -6.03 20.49
N VAL A 277 -22.05 -7.04 19.79
CA VAL A 277 -23.47 -7.36 19.73
C VAL A 277 -23.67 -8.86 19.87
N THR A 278 -24.62 -9.26 20.71
CA THR A 278 -25.01 -10.67 20.82
C THR A 278 -25.92 -11.07 19.68
N THR A 279 -26.05 -12.38 19.42
CA THR A 279 -27.05 -12.89 18.47
C THR A 279 -28.49 -12.64 18.95
N SER A 280 -28.76 -12.26 20.21
CA SER A 280 -30.04 -11.76 20.70
C SER A 280 -30.30 -10.29 20.40
N GLY A 281 -29.26 -9.52 20.02
CA GLY A 281 -29.37 -8.09 19.71
C GLY A 281 -28.92 -7.16 20.85
N ASP A 282 -28.30 -7.70 21.91
CA ASP A 282 -27.78 -6.88 23.00
C ASP A 282 -26.47 -6.22 22.58
N VAL A 283 -26.46 -4.90 22.44
CA VAL A 283 -25.32 -4.11 21.98
C VAL A 283 -24.58 -3.50 23.16
N ARG A 284 -23.25 -3.57 23.16
CA ARG A 284 -22.38 -2.96 24.16
C ARG A 284 -21.23 -2.22 23.49
N ARG A 285 -21.04 -0.94 23.82
CA ARG A 285 -19.84 -0.16 23.48
C ARG A 285 -18.76 -0.44 24.53
N LEU A 286 -17.61 -0.96 24.10
CA LEU A 286 -16.52 -1.38 24.98
C LEU A 286 -15.53 -0.23 25.28
N THR A 287 -15.34 0.69 24.31
CA THR A 287 -14.40 1.81 24.45
C THR A 287 -15.09 3.16 24.21
N ARG A 288 -14.47 4.22 24.74
CA ARG A 288 -14.89 5.62 24.58
C ARG A 288 -13.67 6.54 24.61
N ASP A 289 -12.62 6.17 23.88
CA ASP A 289 -11.36 6.88 23.89
C ASP A 289 -11.31 7.89 22.73
N LEU A 290 -11.39 9.19 23.06
CA LEU A 290 -11.33 10.27 22.08
C LEU A 290 -9.93 10.47 21.47
N ARG A 291 -8.90 9.91 22.09
CA ARG A 291 -7.50 10.05 21.68
C ARG A 291 -7.12 9.07 20.58
N HIS A 292 -7.79 7.92 20.52
CA HIS A 292 -7.40 6.85 19.61
C HIS A 292 -8.55 6.40 18.70
N SER A 293 -8.18 5.90 17.53
CA SER A 293 -9.05 5.15 16.62
C SER A 293 -8.67 3.69 16.65
N LEU A 294 -9.66 2.79 16.70
CA LEU A 294 -9.50 1.34 16.81
C LEU A 294 -9.93 0.65 15.53
N SER A 295 -9.30 -0.49 15.21
CA SER A 295 -9.61 -1.29 14.04
C SER A 295 -9.27 -2.77 14.23
N GLN A 296 -9.79 -3.63 13.35
CA GLN A 296 -9.43 -5.04 13.22
C GLN A 296 -9.59 -5.86 14.51
N PRO A 297 -10.75 -5.79 15.20
CA PRO A 297 -10.98 -6.59 16.40
C PRO A 297 -11.06 -8.08 16.07
N VAL A 298 -10.44 -8.93 16.90
CA VAL A 298 -10.49 -10.38 16.76
C VAL A 298 -10.56 -11.03 18.13
N PHE A 299 -11.55 -11.93 18.33
CA PHE A 299 -11.69 -12.68 19.58
C PHE A 299 -10.59 -13.72 19.76
N SER A 300 -10.15 -13.91 21.01
CA SER A 300 -9.34 -15.06 21.39
C SER A 300 -10.12 -16.39 21.25
N PRO A 301 -9.46 -17.55 21.09
CA PRO A 301 -10.11 -18.84 20.93
C PRO A 301 -11.03 -19.23 22.10
N ASP A 302 -10.77 -18.74 23.29
CA ASP A 302 -11.62 -18.91 24.49
C ASP A 302 -12.78 -17.90 24.56
N GLY A 303 -12.80 -16.90 23.67
CA GLY A 303 -13.81 -15.85 23.61
C GLY A 303 -13.74 -14.81 24.74
N GLY A 304 -12.77 -14.91 25.65
CA GLY A 304 -12.64 -14.04 26.83
C GLY A 304 -11.92 -12.72 26.56
N ARG A 305 -11.18 -12.63 25.45
CA ARG A 305 -10.36 -11.47 25.10
C ARG A 305 -10.64 -11.03 23.67
N ILE A 306 -10.37 -9.74 23.38
CA ILE A 306 -10.37 -9.18 22.02
C ILE A 306 -8.99 -8.52 21.78
N ALA A 307 -8.32 -8.91 20.70
CA ALA A 307 -7.17 -8.17 20.19
C ALA A 307 -7.62 -7.17 19.13
N TYR A 308 -6.98 -6.00 19.06
CA TYR A 308 -7.29 -4.96 18.09
C TYR A 308 -6.08 -4.03 17.88
N ILE A 309 -6.09 -3.31 16.77
CA ILE A 309 -5.10 -2.27 16.47
C ILE A 309 -5.59 -0.93 17.02
N LYS A 310 -4.68 -0.20 17.66
CA LYS A 310 -4.89 1.13 18.22
C LYS A 310 -3.88 2.11 17.61
N ARG A 311 -4.37 3.27 17.15
CA ARG A 311 -3.55 4.38 16.66
C ARG A 311 -4.13 5.71 17.12
N TYR A 312 -3.36 6.79 17.08
CA TYR A 312 -3.89 8.11 17.36
C TYR A 312 -4.99 8.52 16.38
N ALA A 313 -6.02 9.16 16.87
CA ALA A 313 -7.04 9.81 16.06
C ALA A 313 -6.48 11.10 15.46
N THR A 314 -6.72 11.33 14.17
CA THR A 314 -6.20 12.49 13.44
C THR A 314 -6.66 13.81 14.07
N ASP A 315 -7.92 13.92 14.44
CA ASP A 315 -8.45 15.13 15.11
C ASP A 315 -7.74 15.42 16.44
N TRP A 316 -7.39 14.38 17.21
CA TRP A 316 -6.63 14.55 18.43
C TRP A 316 -5.21 15.05 18.16
N VAL A 317 -4.54 14.50 17.14
CA VAL A 317 -3.19 14.95 16.72
C VAL A 317 -3.21 16.43 16.32
N ILE A 318 -4.23 16.85 15.56
CA ILE A 318 -4.38 18.24 15.12
C ILE A 318 -4.66 19.16 16.34
N ALA A 319 -5.63 18.80 17.19
CA ALA A 319 -6.07 19.62 18.31
C ALA A 319 -4.96 19.84 19.35
N GLU A 320 -4.23 18.79 19.68
CA GLU A 320 -3.12 18.84 20.64
C GLU A 320 -1.79 19.27 20.02
N ARG A 321 -1.76 19.47 18.70
CA ARG A 321 -0.55 19.84 17.94
C ARG A 321 0.62 18.90 18.23
N VAL A 322 0.33 17.61 18.26
CA VAL A 322 1.33 16.57 18.50
C VAL A 322 2.32 16.54 17.33
N GLY A 323 3.61 16.60 17.62
CA GLY A 323 4.68 16.66 16.62
C GLY A 323 4.97 15.32 15.94
N HIS A 324 4.05 14.36 15.96
CA HIS A 324 4.18 13.04 15.35
C HIS A 324 2.80 12.35 15.22
N GLY A 325 2.67 11.40 14.30
CA GLY A 325 1.43 10.63 14.12
C GLY A 325 1.20 9.53 15.18
N GLY A 326 2.20 9.28 16.03
CA GLY A 326 2.16 8.31 17.12
C GLY A 326 2.28 6.85 16.70
N PRO A 327 2.40 5.96 17.68
CA PRO A 327 2.55 4.53 17.45
C PRO A 327 1.26 3.90 16.92
N THR A 328 1.45 2.80 16.20
CA THR A 328 0.39 1.83 15.93
C THR A 328 0.62 0.63 16.83
N ASP A 329 -0.31 0.36 17.73
CA ASP A 329 -0.14 -0.66 18.77
C ASP A 329 -1.13 -1.82 18.62
N LEU A 330 -0.66 -3.02 18.97
CA LEU A 330 -1.48 -4.21 19.14
C LEU A 330 -1.92 -4.32 20.61
N ILE A 331 -3.23 -4.24 20.82
CA ILE A 331 -3.84 -4.23 22.15
C ILE A 331 -4.65 -5.51 22.37
N VAL A 332 -4.62 -6.04 23.58
CA VAL A 332 -5.54 -7.09 24.04
C VAL A 332 -6.37 -6.59 25.19
N MET A 333 -7.70 -6.72 25.07
CA MET A 333 -8.68 -6.35 26.10
C MET A 333 -9.35 -7.61 26.66
N ASN A 334 -9.48 -7.70 27.99
CA ASN A 334 -10.38 -8.65 28.63
C ASN A 334 -11.82 -8.11 28.50
N VAL A 335 -12.72 -8.89 27.88
CA VAL A 335 -14.09 -8.43 27.54
C VAL A 335 -14.94 -8.16 28.77
N GLU A 336 -14.80 -8.95 29.83
CA GLU A 336 -15.60 -8.79 31.05
C GLU A 336 -15.10 -7.66 31.94
N ARG A 337 -13.77 -7.61 32.17
CA ARG A 337 -13.16 -6.67 33.12
C ARG A 337 -12.80 -5.34 32.50
N GLY A 338 -12.67 -5.26 31.15
CA GLY A 338 -12.21 -4.08 30.45
C GLY A 338 -10.72 -3.76 30.64
N GLU A 339 -9.96 -4.66 31.25
CA GLU A 339 -8.51 -4.54 31.42
C GLU A 339 -7.82 -4.67 30.06
N VAL A 340 -6.85 -3.80 29.78
CA VAL A 340 -6.12 -3.76 28.51
C VAL A 340 -4.63 -3.95 28.72
N VAL A 341 -4.00 -4.67 27.79
CA VAL A 341 -2.55 -4.84 27.71
C VAL A 341 -2.10 -4.38 26.34
N ASN A 342 -1.09 -3.51 26.28
CA ASN A 342 -0.41 -3.16 25.03
C ASN A 342 0.72 -4.17 24.81
N LEU A 343 0.58 -5.00 23.79
CA LEU A 343 1.55 -6.07 23.50
C LEU A 343 2.78 -5.58 22.74
N THR A 344 2.70 -4.40 22.14
CA THR A 344 3.77 -3.81 21.33
C THR A 344 4.32 -2.50 21.91
N ALA A 345 4.05 -2.22 23.19
CA ALA A 345 4.47 -0.97 23.83
C ALA A 345 5.98 -0.68 23.73
N ASP A 346 6.79 -1.73 23.79
CA ASP A 346 8.27 -1.64 23.73
C ASP A 346 8.81 -2.06 22.33
N TRP A 347 7.93 -2.19 21.33
CA TRP A 347 8.30 -2.59 19.98
C TRP A 347 8.05 -1.44 19.01
N ASP A 348 9.11 -0.99 18.36
CA ASP A 348 9.17 0.27 17.62
C ASP A 348 8.81 0.16 16.12
N LEU A 349 7.97 -0.83 15.75
CA LEU A 349 7.46 -1.01 14.39
C LEU A 349 5.92 -1.06 14.41
N ARG A 350 5.31 -1.14 13.20
CA ARG A 350 3.85 -1.05 13.05
C ARG A 350 3.23 -2.42 12.79
N PRO A 351 2.51 -3.01 13.76
CA PRO A 351 1.82 -4.28 13.56
C PRO A 351 0.65 -4.13 12.58
N GLY A 352 0.50 -5.13 11.69
CA GLY A 352 -0.66 -5.34 10.85
C GLY A 352 -1.79 -6.06 11.59
N ALA A 353 -2.80 -6.55 10.83
CA ALA A 353 -3.96 -7.25 11.36
C ALA A 353 -3.60 -8.46 12.23
N PRO A 354 -4.08 -8.51 13.50
CA PRO A 354 -3.74 -9.61 14.40
C PRO A 354 -4.52 -10.89 14.09
N ARG A 355 -3.87 -12.04 14.35
CA ARG A 355 -4.46 -13.37 14.30
C ARG A 355 -4.04 -14.15 15.54
N TRP A 356 -4.98 -14.73 16.26
CA TRP A 356 -4.71 -15.57 17.43
C TRP A 356 -4.20 -16.96 17.00
N SER A 357 -3.21 -17.50 17.73
CA SER A 357 -2.94 -18.94 17.68
C SER A 357 -4.15 -19.72 18.21
N SER A 358 -4.35 -20.97 17.74
CA SER A 358 -5.48 -21.82 18.15
C SER A 358 -5.53 -22.10 19.65
N ASP A 359 -4.37 -22.11 20.32
CA ASP A 359 -4.24 -22.27 21.78
C ASP A 359 -4.37 -20.95 22.57
N GLY A 360 -4.55 -19.81 21.89
CA GLY A 360 -4.70 -18.49 22.51
C GLY A 360 -3.46 -17.94 23.21
N ARG A 361 -2.27 -18.55 22.99
CA ARG A 361 -1.02 -18.11 23.62
C ARG A 361 -0.30 -17.02 22.86
N TYR A 362 -0.47 -16.96 21.55
CA TYR A 362 0.20 -16.01 20.66
C TYR A 362 -0.76 -15.23 19.78
N LEU A 363 -0.32 -14.07 19.36
CA LEU A 363 -0.87 -13.28 18.29
C LEU A 363 0.16 -13.15 17.17
N TYR A 364 -0.25 -13.43 15.94
CA TYR A 364 0.55 -13.30 14.74
C TYR A 364 0.11 -12.04 13.96
N PHE A 365 1.06 -11.38 13.33
CA PHE A 365 0.82 -10.22 12.47
C PHE A 365 1.99 -10.01 11.52
N THR A 366 1.76 -9.32 10.41
CA THR A 366 2.84 -8.88 9.51
C THR A 366 3.30 -7.49 9.88
N ALA A 367 4.58 -7.20 9.65
CA ALA A 367 5.11 -5.85 9.75
C ALA A 367 6.28 -5.64 8.78
N GLY A 368 6.48 -4.36 8.40
CA GLY A 368 7.67 -3.92 7.69
C GLY A 368 8.84 -3.72 8.64
N ILE A 369 10.02 -4.18 8.23
CA ILE A 369 11.30 -3.95 8.89
C ILE A 369 12.36 -3.65 7.82
N GLY A 370 12.88 -2.41 7.79
CA GLY A 370 13.69 -1.96 6.67
C GLY A 370 12.92 -2.07 5.35
N GLY A 371 13.58 -2.55 4.30
CA GLY A 371 12.95 -2.85 3.00
C GLY A 371 12.25 -4.21 2.91
N GLU A 372 12.09 -4.91 4.02
CA GLU A 372 11.51 -6.25 4.12
C GLU A 372 10.09 -6.22 4.71
N THR A 373 9.33 -7.30 4.53
CA THR A 373 8.06 -7.53 5.23
C THR A 373 8.05 -8.96 5.73
N HIS A 374 7.79 -9.14 7.02
CA HIS A 374 7.84 -10.44 7.67
C HIS A 374 6.63 -10.72 8.54
N LEU A 375 6.44 -12.00 8.88
CA LEU A 375 5.53 -12.46 9.90
C LEU A 375 6.22 -12.37 11.27
N PHE A 376 5.50 -11.81 12.23
CA PHE A 376 5.88 -11.70 13.64
C PHE A 376 4.85 -12.38 14.52
N ARG A 377 5.24 -12.70 15.75
CA ARG A 377 4.34 -13.13 16.80
C ARG A 377 4.68 -12.50 18.14
N VAL A 378 3.70 -12.39 19.00
CA VAL A 378 3.87 -11.92 20.39
C VAL A 378 3.02 -12.76 21.33
N GLY A 379 3.52 -13.06 22.52
CA GLY A 379 2.73 -13.75 23.54
C GLY A 379 1.55 -12.88 24.00
N ALA A 380 0.38 -13.47 24.12
CA ALA A 380 -0.85 -12.80 24.52
C ALA A 380 -0.84 -12.22 25.96
N ASN A 381 0.22 -12.47 26.71
CA ASN A 381 0.51 -11.94 28.05
C ASN A 381 1.62 -10.87 28.07
N GLY A 382 2.07 -10.40 26.90
CA GLY A 382 3.05 -9.33 26.77
C GLY A 382 4.51 -9.80 26.80
N THR A 383 4.83 -10.94 26.19
CA THR A 383 6.24 -11.31 25.93
C THR A 383 6.84 -10.45 24.83
N ALA A 384 8.16 -10.52 24.65
CA ALA A 384 8.80 -9.84 23.50
C ALA A 384 8.23 -10.29 22.17
N VAL A 385 8.16 -9.36 21.20
CA VAL A 385 7.80 -9.66 19.80
C VAL A 385 8.91 -10.48 19.18
N GLU A 386 8.56 -11.57 18.52
CA GLU A 386 9.47 -12.47 17.83
C GLU A 386 9.22 -12.42 16.31
N GLN A 387 10.26 -12.29 15.51
CA GLN A 387 10.19 -12.43 14.06
C GLN A 387 10.14 -13.92 13.70
N VAL A 388 9.13 -14.32 12.91
CA VAL A 388 8.90 -15.73 12.52
C VAL A 388 9.57 -16.06 11.20
N THR A 389 9.39 -15.20 10.20
CA THR A 389 9.99 -15.37 8.87
C THR A 389 11.17 -14.42 8.70
N THR A 390 12.15 -14.82 7.90
CA THR A 390 13.40 -14.08 7.70
C THR A 390 13.80 -14.06 6.22
N GLY A 391 14.85 -13.33 5.90
CA GLY A 391 15.46 -13.26 4.57
C GLY A 391 15.13 -11.97 3.81
N GLU A 392 15.92 -11.69 2.79
CA GLU A 392 15.83 -10.48 1.98
C GLU A 392 14.65 -10.54 1.02
N ARG A 393 13.44 -10.29 1.54
CA ARG A 393 12.18 -10.45 0.80
C ARG A 393 11.02 -9.68 1.43
N ARG A 394 9.97 -9.51 0.65
CA ARG A 394 8.67 -9.03 1.14
C ARG A 394 7.64 -10.13 1.03
N LEU A 395 7.00 -10.45 2.17
CA LEU A 395 5.80 -11.27 2.18
C LEU A 395 4.59 -10.40 1.83
N GLY A 396 3.87 -10.82 0.80
CA GLY A 396 2.60 -10.20 0.38
C GLY A 396 1.43 -11.14 0.57
N SER A 397 0.22 -10.59 0.75
CA SER A 397 -1.04 -11.34 0.75
C SER A 397 -1.03 -12.59 1.65
N LEU A 398 -0.51 -12.47 2.87
CA LEU A 398 -0.40 -13.58 3.80
C LEU A 398 -1.78 -14.07 4.24
N THR A 399 -2.01 -15.38 4.17
CA THR A 399 -3.21 -16.09 4.61
C THR A 399 -2.83 -17.27 5.51
N MET A 400 -3.75 -17.68 6.39
CA MET A 400 -3.54 -18.74 7.38
C MET A 400 -4.71 -19.72 7.37
N ASP A 401 -4.46 -21.00 7.62
CA ASP A 401 -5.52 -22.00 7.81
C ASP A 401 -6.29 -21.77 9.12
N ARG A 402 -7.38 -22.52 9.32
CA ARG A 402 -8.25 -22.36 10.50
C ARG A 402 -7.51 -22.54 11.81
N ASP A 403 -6.62 -23.52 11.87
CA ASP A 403 -5.93 -23.91 13.09
C ASP A 403 -4.60 -23.16 13.27
N LEU A 404 -4.28 -22.25 12.34
CA LEU A 404 -3.02 -21.52 12.26
C LEU A 404 -1.80 -22.47 12.33
N SER A 405 -1.91 -23.61 11.65
CA SER A 405 -0.83 -24.57 11.49
C SER A 405 0.04 -24.25 10.28
N LYS A 406 -0.57 -23.68 9.24
CA LYS A 406 0.08 -23.30 7.98
C LYS A 406 -0.23 -21.86 7.60
N ILE A 407 0.74 -21.28 6.89
CA ILE A 407 0.66 -19.97 6.27
C ILE A 407 0.95 -20.08 4.78
N ALA A 408 0.25 -19.31 3.95
CA ALA A 408 0.58 -19.15 2.54
C ALA A 408 0.71 -17.66 2.21
N TYR A 409 1.66 -17.31 1.35
CA TYR A 409 2.01 -15.93 1.05
C TYR A 409 2.72 -15.80 -0.28
N LEU A 410 2.70 -14.59 -0.83
CA LEU A 410 3.49 -14.23 -2.01
C LEU A 410 4.88 -13.78 -1.57
N VAL A 411 5.90 -14.16 -2.33
CA VAL A 411 7.28 -13.68 -2.13
C VAL A 411 7.73 -12.97 -3.40
N GLY A 412 8.05 -11.67 -3.26
CA GLY A 412 8.67 -10.88 -4.30
C GLY A 412 10.15 -10.61 -3.98
N ARG A 413 10.98 -10.56 -5.03
CA ARG A 413 12.40 -10.19 -4.98
C ARG A 413 12.70 -9.17 -6.07
N PHE A 414 13.85 -8.54 -6.05
CA PHE A 414 14.25 -7.61 -7.12
C PHE A 414 14.35 -8.31 -8.48
N ASP A 415 14.92 -9.50 -8.48
CA ASP A 415 15.29 -10.30 -9.67
C ASP A 415 14.26 -11.37 -10.03
N ALA A 416 13.07 -11.36 -9.41
CA ALA A 416 12.01 -12.31 -9.73
C ALA A 416 10.62 -11.73 -9.40
N PRO A 417 9.64 -11.83 -10.33
CA PRO A 417 8.24 -11.57 -10.01
C PRO A 417 7.74 -12.50 -8.91
N SER A 418 6.65 -12.08 -8.23
CA SER A 418 6.14 -12.80 -7.07
C SER A 418 5.60 -14.18 -7.41
N GLU A 419 5.94 -15.15 -6.56
CA GLU A 419 5.43 -16.52 -6.59
C GLU A 419 4.76 -16.88 -5.26
N LEU A 420 3.91 -17.91 -5.26
CA LEU A 420 3.19 -18.39 -4.09
C LEU A 420 4.03 -19.39 -3.29
N PHE A 421 4.09 -19.17 -1.99
CA PHE A 421 4.80 -20.03 -1.03
C PHE A 421 3.85 -20.50 0.07
N VAL A 422 4.21 -21.60 0.72
CA VAL A 422 3.57 -22.14 1.92
C VAL A 422 4.63 -22.50 2.94
N ALA A 423 4.32 -22.34 4.23
CA ALA A 423 5.15 -22.80 5.33
C ALA A 423 4.28 -23.21 6.53
N ASN A 424 4.85 -23.85 7.53
CA ASN A 424 4.23 -23.96 8.85
C ASN A 424 4.15 -22.57 9.50
N SER A 425 3.23 -22.36 10.44
CA SER A 425 3.04 -21.06 11.09
C SER A 425 4.24 -20.60 11.93
N ASP A 426 5.19 -21.49 12.24
CA ASP A 426 6.47 -21.15 12.85
C ASP A 426 7.59 -20.80 11.84
N GLY A 427 7.24 -20.74 10.54
CA GLY A 427 8.17 -20.48 9.45
C GLY A 427 8.94 -21.68 8.93
N SER A 428 8.80 -22.85 9.56
CA SER A 428 9.46 -24.08 9.10
C SER A 428 8.79 -24.70 7.87
N ASP A 429 9.49 -25.63 7.20
CA ASP A 429 9.03 -26.39 6.04
C ASP A 429 8.50 -25.51 4.88
N GLU A 430 9.18 -24.37 4.65
CA GLU A 430 8.84 -23.46 3.57
C GLU A 430 9.05 -24.14 2.21
N ARG A 431 8.08 -23.96 1.31
CA ARG A 431 8.17 -24.41 -0.10
C ARG A 431 7.45 -23.49 -1.06
N GLN A 432 8.00 -23.35 -2.24
CA GLN A 432 7.36 -22.66 -3.37
C GLN A 432 6.31 -23.58 -4.00
N LEU A 433 5.11 -23.04 -4.24
CA LEU A 433 3.97 -23.76 -4.84
C LEU A 433 3.77 -23.44 -6.32
N THR A 434 4.18 -22.26 -6.78
CA THR A 434 3.99 -21.82 -8.17
C THR A 434 5.31 -21.47 -8.83
N TYR A 435 5.36 -21.60 -10.16
CA TYR A 435 6.49 -21.29 -11.02
C TYR A 435 6.00 -20.59 -12.30
N VAL A 436 5.08 -19.63 -12.12
CA VAL A 436 4.41 -18.93 -13.23
C VAL A 436 5.42 -18.24 -14.14
N HIS A 437 6.46 -17.65 -13.56
CA HIS A 437 7.46 -16.88 -14.29
C HIS A 437 8.73 -17.65 -14.64
N ALA A 438 8.76 -18.99 -14.50
CA ALA A 438 9.97 -19.79 -14.75
C ALA A 438 10.44 -19.77 -16.21
N ALA A 439 9.53 -19.64 -17.19
CA ALA A 439 9.91 -19.47 -18.59
C ALA A 439 10.50 -18.07 -18.81
N PHE A 440 9.82 -17.04 -18.34
CA PHE A 440 10.23 -15.65 -18.43
C PHE A 440 11.64 -15.42 -17.84
N THR A 441 11.88 -15.84 -16.59
CA THR A 441 13.17 -15.65 -15.90
C THR A 441 14.33 -16.47 -16.51
N ARG A 442 14.03 -17.42 -17.39
CA ARG A 442 15.02 -18.17 -18.14
C ARG A 442 15.45 -17.45 -19.42
N GLU A 443 14.51 -16.73 -20.04
CA GLU A 443 14.70 -16.04 -21.32
C GLU A 443 15.16 -14.60 -21.13
N VAL A 444 14.75 -13.96 -20.04
CA VAL A 444 15.02 -12.55 -19.74
C VAL A 444 15.97 -12.45 -18.55
N ALA A 445 17.10 -11.80 -18.76
CA ALA A 445 18.04 -11.49 -17.67
C ALA A 445 17.50 -10.32 -16.85
N LEU A 446 17.23 -10.58 -15.56
CA LEU A 446 16.82 -9.57 -14.60
C LEU A 446 18.03 -9.10 -13.79
N SER A 447 18.11 -7.79 -13.62
CA SER A 447 19.21 -7.12 -12.93
C SER A 447 19.20 -7.39 -11.44
N GLN A 448 20.37 -7.63 -10.87
CA GLN A 448 20.57 -7.80 -9.43
C GLN A 448 20.57 -6.46 -8.72
N ALA A 449 20.22 -6.49 -7.43
CA ALA A 449 20.28 -5.33 -6.57
C ALA A 449 21.24 -5.58 -5.39
N GLU A 450 21.94 -4.52 -4.98
CA GLU A 450 22.76 -4.52 -3.78
C GLU A 450 22.14 -3.59 -2.73
N ARG A 451 22.02 -4.09 -1.50
CA ARG A 451 21.61 -3.30 -0.33
C ARG A 451 22.78 -2.47 0.15
N ILE A 452 22.58 -1.16 0.31
CA ILE A 452 23.57 -0.24 0.81
C ILE A 452 23.09 0.45 2.08
N ARG A 453 24.04 0.87 2.92
CA ARG A 453 23.81 1.75 4.06
C ARG A 453 24.85 2.85 4.05
N PHE A 454 24.40 4.05 4.32
CA PHE A 454 25.25 5.24 4.29
C PHE A 454 24.77 6.25 5.34
N PRO A 455 25.69 7.08 5.86
CA PRO A 455 25.31 8.18 6.75
C PRO A 455 24.70 9.33 5.94
N SER A 456 23.59 9.88 6.44
CA SER A 456 23.10 11.18 6.01
C SER A 456 23.99 12.32 6.53
N TYR A 457 23.68 13.55 6.17
CA TYR A 457 24.43 14.77 6.53
C TYR A 457 24.64 14.95 8.05
N ASP A 458 23.75 14.42 8.88
CA ASP A 458 23.78 14.50 10.34
C ASP A 458 24.25 13.19 11.02
N GLY A 459 24.68 12.21 10.23
CA GLY A 459 25.13 10.89 10.70
C GLY A 459 24.03 9.86 10.88
N THR A 460 22.77 10.20 10.60
CA THR A 460 21.67 9.22 10.59
C THR A 460 21.92 8.15 9.51
N GLU A 461 21.87 6.87 9.89
CA GLU A 461 22.02 5.78 8.93
C GLU A 461 20.78 5.67 8.02
N ILE A 462 21.00 5.72 6.71
CA ILE A 462 20.00 5.56 5.68
C ILE A 462 20.24 4.26 4.91
N GLU A 463 19.17 3.53 4.63
CA GLU A 463 19.21 2.31 3.82
C GLU A 463 18.74 2.58 2.40
N GLY A 464 19.35 1.91 1.43
CA GLY A 464 18.97 1.98 0.04
C GLY A 464 19.37 0.73 -0.74
N TRP A 465 19.00 0.70 -2.01
CA TRP A 465 19.37 -0.38 -2.96
C TRP A 465 19.84 0.22 -4.26
N ILE A 466 20.89 -0.38 -4.81
CA ILE A 466 21.38 -0.11 -6.16
C ILE A 466 21.00 -1.28 -7.03
N ILE A 467 20.23 -1.06 -8.09
CA ILE A 467 19.95 -2.03 -9.13
C ILE A 467 20.97 -1.78 -10.24
N PHE A 468 21.74 -2.81 -10.56
CA PHE A 468 22.83 -2.72 -11.54
C PHE A 468 22.30 -2.79 -12.98
N PRO A 469 22.99 -2.16 -13.95
CA PRO A 469 22.69 -2.33 -15.36
C PRO A 469 22.77 -3.80 -15.80
N TYR A 470 22.05 -4.15 -16.84
CA TYR A 470 22.29 -5.41 -17.56
C TYR A 470 23.76 -5.47 -18.00
N ASP A 471 24.39 -6.66 -17.89
CA ASP A 471 25.82 -6.88 -18.15
C ASP A 471 26.75 -5.92 -17.40
N TYR A 472 26.39 -5.56 -16.15
CA TYR A 472 27.20 -4.68 -15.34
C TYR A 472 28.65 -5.17 -15.20
N ASN A 473 29.58 -4.30 -15.59
CA ASN A 473 31.00 -4.49 -15.39
C ASN A 473 31.60 -3.20 -14.74
N PRO A 474 32.14 -3.27 -13.54
CA PRO A 474 32.67 -2.06 -12.86
C PRO A 474 33.79 -1.37 -13.64
N ASP A 475 34.49 -2.09 -14.54
CA ASP A 475 35.60 -1.54 -15.35
C ASP A 475 35.09 -0.84 -16.63
N GLU A 476 33.82 -0.96 -17.01
CA GLU A 476 33.23 -0.38 -18.22
C GLU A 476 32.45 0.93 -17.98
N GLY A 477 32.36 1.39 -16.74
CA GLY A 477 31.73 2.66 -16.37
C GLY A 477 32.44 3.91 -16.96
N PRO A 478 31.97 5.13 -16.64
CA PRO A 478 30.91 5.41 -15.67
C PRO A 478 29.49 5.26 -16.26
N TYR A 479 28.57 4.71 -15.45
CA TYR A 479 27.18 4.49 -15.82
C TYR A 479 26.28 5.70 -15.47
N PRO A 480 25.25 6.02 -16.27
CA PRO A 480 24.26 7.00 -15.88
C PRO A 480 23.41 6.49 -14.72
N LEU A 481 22.96 7.38 -13.84
CA LEU A 481 22.25 7.05 -12.61
C LEU A 481 20.84 7.64 -12.60
N ILE A 482 19.85 6.83 -12.18
CA ILE A 482 18.48 7.27 -11.88
C ILE A 482 18.27 7.14 -10.38
N VAL A 483 17.96 8.24 -9.70
CA VAL A 483 17.61 8.29 -8.29
C VAL A 483 16.09 8.25 -8.16
N HIS A 484 15.57 7.17 -7.60
CA HIS A 484 14.14 6.95 -7.39
C HIS A 484 13.74 7.23 -5.94
N SER A 485 12.79 8.13 -5.74
CA SER A 485 12.13 8.40 -4.47
C SER A 485 10.74 7.80 -4.44
N HIS A 486 10.41 7.01 -3.40
CA HIS A 486 9.09 6.43 -3.23
C HIS A 486 8.03 7.47 -2.83
N GLY A 487 6.75 7.15 -3.05
CA GLY A 487 5.61 7.94 -2.59
C GLY A 487 5.31 7.72 -1.10
N GLY A 488 4.33 8.44 -0.59
CA GLY A 488 3.88 8.34 0.80
C GLY A 488 3.76 9.70 1.48
N PRO A 489 4.76 10.23 2.26
CA PRO A 489 6.12 9.72 2.51
C PRO A 489 6.21 8.46 3.38
N HIS A 490 5.19 8.18 4.20
CA HIS A 490 5.15 7.05 5.13
C HIS A 490 4.92 5.71 4.39
N SER A 491 5.90 5.31 3.59
CA SER A 491 6.00 4.06 2.86
C SER A 491 7.44 3.58 2.91
N ALA A 492 7.86 2.61 2.11
CA ALA A 492 9.24 2.21 1.96
C ALA A 492 9.50 1.55 0.61
N SER A 493 10.67 1.81 0.01
CA SER A 493 11.28 0.97 -1.01
C SER A 493 11.81 -0.32 -0.39
N GLY A 494 12.05 -1.35 -1.20
CA GLY A 494 12.66 -2.60 -0.72
C GLY A 494 12.44 -3.76 -1.65
N TYR A 495 12.63 -4.95 -1.12
CA TYR A 495 12.57 -6.18 -1.88
C TYR A 495 11.22 -6.38 -2.56
N GLY A 496 11.23 -6.43 -3.89
CA GLY A 496 10.06 -6.63 -4.73
C GLY A 496 10.39 -6.34 -6.19
N PHE A 497 9.82 -7.11 -7.08
CA PHE A 497 10.01 -6.91 -8.51
C PHE A 497 9.34 -5.61 -8.96
N ASN A 498 10.11 -4.76 -9.64
CA ASN A 498 9.62 -3.55 -10.27
C ASN A 498 10.02 -3.53 -11.74
N PHE A 499 9.06 -3.75 -12.62
CA PHE A 499 9.30 -3.83 -14.06
C PHE A 499 10.00 -2.59 -14.63
N LYS A 500 9.59 -1.39 -14.18
CA LYS A 500 10.17 -0.13 -14.65
C LYS A 500 11.65 0.03 -14.25
N HIS A 501 12.01 -0.36 -13.02
CA HIS A 501 13.40 -0.33 -12.60
C HIS A 501 14.25 -1.33 -13.37
N GLN A 502 13.71 -2.52 -13.61
CA GLN A 502 14.36 -3.53 -14.46
C GLN A 502 14.50 -3.05 -15.90
N LEU A 503 13.51 -2.33 -16.44
CA LEU A 503 13.58 -1.72 -17.77
C LEU A 503 14.68 -0.66 -17.87
N PHE A 504 14.84 0.20 -16.85
CA PHE A 504 15.93 1.17 -16.81
C PHE A 504 17.29 0.46 -16.74
N ALA A 505 17.40 -0.54 -15.87
CA ALA A 505 18.63 -1.34 -15.74
C ALA A 505 18.98 -2.09 -17.03
N ALA A 506 17.99 -2.71 -17.72
CA ALA A 506 18.17 -3.34 -19.01
C ALA A 506 18.63 -2.36 -20.11
N ASN A 507 18.37 -1.08 -19.92
CA ASN A 507 18.83 0.01 -20.79
C ASN A 507 20.11 0.69 -20.28
N GLY A 508 20.89 0.04 -19.41
CA GLY A 508 22.21 0.48 -18.99
C GLY A 508 22.24 1.63 -17.98
N TYR A 509 21.19 1.81 -17.19
CA TYR A 509 21.14 2.74 -16.06
C TYR A 509 21.41 2.00 -14.75
N MET A 510 22.18 2.59 -13.85
CA MET A 510 22.07 2.27 -12.43
C MET A 510 20.81 2.90 -11.86
N VAL A 511 20.12 2.21 -10.94
CA VAL A 511 18.94 2.75 -10.27
C VAL A 511 19.16 2.72 -8.75
N LEU A 512 19.21 3.89 -8.12
CA LEU A 512 19.28 4.05 -6.68
C LEU A 512 17.87 4.22 -6.11
N GLN A 513 17.51 3.42 -5.13
CA GLN A 513 16.33 3.58 -4.29
C GLN A 513 16.77 3.87 -2.87
N THR A 514 16.24 4.91 -2.22
CA THR A 514 16.56 5.26 -0.84
C THR A 514 15.31 5.18 0.04
N ASN A 515 15.47 4.73 1.28
CA ASN A 515 14.48 4.89 2.34
C ASN A 515 14.91 6.07 3.21
N PHE A 516 14.54 7.26 2.76
CA PHE A 516 14.77 8.50 3.46
C PHE A 516 13.94 8.59 4.75
N ARG A 517 14.28 9.47 5.68
CA ARG A 517 13.45 9.73 6.87
C ARG A 517 12.01 10.02 6.48
N SER A 518 11.06 9.54 7.23
CA SER A 518 9.62 9.30 7.00
C SER A 518 9.28 7.93 6.42
N SER A 519 10.24 7.12 5.99
CA SER A 519 9.97 5.74 5.56
C SER A 519 9.55 4.86 6.73
N THR A 520 8.68 3.88 6.44
CA THR A 520 8.25 2.86 7.41
C THR A 520 9.30 1.76 7.58
N GLY A 521 9.29 1.08 8.73
CA GLY A 521 10.17 -0.07 8.99
C GLY A 521 11.48 0.26 9.71
N TYR A 522 11.67 1.50 10.17
CA TYR A 522 12.88 2.00 10.81
C TYR A 522 12.63 2.60 12.20
N GLY A 523 11.46 2.36 12.77
CA GLY A 523 11.03 2.90 14.04
C GLY A 523 10.29 4.24 13.94
N GLU A 524 9.66 4.63 15.05
CA GLU A 524 8.80 5.81 15.15
C GLU A 524 9.59 7.12 15.00
N ASP A 525 10.78 7.22 15.61
CA ASP A 525 11.63 8.41 15.51
C ASP A 525 12.04 8.69 14.06
N PHE A 526 12.33 7.65 13.29
CA PHE A 526 12.66 7.77 11.86
C PHE A 526 11.41 8.10 11.02
N LEU A 527 10.30 7.43 11.31
CA LEU A 527 9.03 7.59 10.60
C LEU A 527 8.50 9.03 10.70
N TRP A 528 8.65 9.68 11.86
CA TRP A 528 8.12 11.01 12.10
C TRP A 528 9.18 12.12 12.06
N ALA A 529 10.42 11.80 11.64
CA ALA A 529 11.56 12.73 11.66
C ALA A 529 11.39 13.99 10.81
N THR A 530 10.53 13.95 9.79
CA THR A 530 10.27 15.07 8.88
C THR A 530 8.99 15.82 9.19
N TRP A 531 8.36 15.54 10.34
CA TRP A 531 7.13 16.23 10.76
C TRP A 531 7.29 17.75 10.77
N GLY A 532 6.52 18.45 9.96
CA GLY A 532 6.60 19.89 9.76
C GLY A 532 7.78 20.36 8.89
N ALA A 533 8.52 19.47 8.25
CA ALA A 533 9.75 19.78 7.53
C ALA A 533 10.00 18.87 6.29
N TRP A 534 8.94 18.64 5.50
CA TRP A 534 9.04 17.86 4.26
C TRP A 534 9.98 18.53 3.24
N GLY A 535 10.86 17.73 2.64
CA GLY A 535 11.90 18.18 1.73
C GLY A 535 13.22 18.56 2.42
N ASP A 536 13.19 18.90 3.71
CA ASP A 536 14.41 19.32 4.44
C ASP A 536 15.32 18.09 4.71
N LYS A 537 15.03 17.29 5.74
CA LYS A 537 15.88 16.15 6.13
C LYS A 537 15.85 15.00 5.13
N ASP A 538 14.70 14.67 4.62
CA ASP A 538 14.47 13.62 3.64
C ASP A 538 15.11 13.93 2.28
N GLY A 539 15.10 15.20 1.86
CA GLY A 539 15.85 15.65 0.69
C GLY A 539 17.37 15.48 0.86
N GLU A 540 17.91 15.85 2.03
CA GLU A 540 19.32 15.63 2.36
C GLU A 540 19.68 14.13 2.43
N ASP A 541 18.77 13.27 2.89
CA ASP A 541 18.97 11.82 2.90
C ASP A 541 19.14 11.27 1.48
N VAL A 542 18.29 11.72 0.53
CA VAL A 542 18.37 11.33 -0.88
C VAL A 542 19.67 11.81 -1.51
N VAL A 543 20.08 13.06 -1.24
CA VAL A 543 21.33 13.63 -1.76
C VAL A 543 22.55 12.91 -1.16
N SER A 544 22.51 12.58 0.13
CA SER A 544 23.57 11.78 0.78
C SER A 544 23.73 10.40 0.12
N GLY A 545 22.60 9.78 -0.27
CA GLY A 545 22.59 8.54 -1.04
C GLY A 545 23.20 8.69 -2.43
N LEU A 546 22.87 9.77 -3.13
CA LEU A 546 23.50 10.12 -4.41
C LEU A 546 25.03 10.29 -4.24
N ASP A 547 25.48 11.06 -3.24
CA ASP A 547 26.90 11.27 -2.97
C ASP A 547 27.63 9.96 -2.65
N TYR A 548 27.01 9.10 -1.85
CA TYR A 548 27.56 7.78 -1.54
C TYR A 548 27.77 6.93 -2.80
N VAL A 549 26.77 6.91 -3.69
CA VAL A 549 26.85 6.12 -4.94
C VAL A 549 27.89 6.69 -5.89
N LEU A 550 27.97 8.00 -6.06
CA LEU A 550 28.99 8.65 -6.89
C LEU A 550 30.42 8.42 -6.37
N ALA A 551 30.59 8.26 -5.07
CA ALA A 551 31.90 8.03 -4.46
C ALA A 551 32.35 6.55 -4.51
N ASN A 552 31.42 5.60 -4.52
CA ASN A 552 31.74 4.19 -4.31
C ASN A 552 31.46 3.28 -5.52
N TYR A 553 30.74 3.77 -6.54
CA TYR A 553 30.36 3.00 -7.73
C TYR A 553 30.77 3.74 -9.00
N PRO A 554 30.99 3.03 -10.12
CA PRO A 554 31.39 3.63 -11.39
C PRO A 554 30.22 4.37 -12.06
N THR A 555 29.74 5.46 -11.44
CA THR A 555 28.64 6.32 -11.87
C THR A 555 29.12 7.67 -12.37
N ASP A 556 28.37 8.27 -13.30
CA ASP A 556 28.68 9.56 -13.91
C ASP A 556 27.84 10.69 -13.27
N GLY A 557 28.47 11.56 -12.50
CA GLY A 557 27.81 12.69 -11.86
C GLY A 557 27.20 13.72 -12.83
N GLU A 558 27.64 13.73 -14.10
CA GLU A 558 27.08 14.58 -15.16
C GLU A 558 25.89 13.91 -15.88
N ARG A 559 25.51 12.68 -15.51
CA ARG A 559 24.41 11.92 -16.10
C ARG A 559 23.49 11.32 -15.04
N VAL A 560 22.93 12.20 -14.19
CA VAL A 560 22.04 11.83 -13.08
C VAL A 560 20.62 12.33 -13.35
N ALA A 561 19.63 11.46 -13.18
CA ALA A 561 18.22 11.84 -13.19
C ALA A 561 17.56 11.52 -11.85
N THR A 562 16.43 12.21 -11.57
CA THR A 562 15.52 11.86 -10.47
C THR A 562 14.15 11.45 -11.02
N ILE A 563 13.50 10.49 -10.36
CA ILE A 563 12.16 10.00 -10.69
C ILE A 563 11.39 9.67 -9.41
N GLY A 564 10.11 9.97 -9.42
CA GLY A 564 9.19 9.58 -8.35
C GLY A 564 7.73 9.82 -8.71
N HIS A 565 6.84 9.32 -7.86
CA HIS A 565 5.39 9.50 -8.00
C HIS A 565 4.78 9.94 -6.67
N SER A 566 3.75 10.80 -6.69
CA SER A 566 3.11 11.32 -5.48
C SER A 566 4.12 12.10 -4.63
N TYR A 567 4.33 11.73 -3.38
CA TYR A 567 5.41 12.32 -2.57
C TYR A 567 6.78 12.16 -3.23
N GLY A 568 7.06 11.04 -3.92
CA GLY A 568 8.29 10.91 -4.72
C GLY A 568 8.37 11.90 -5.90
N GLY A 569 7.21 12.30 -6.46
CA GLY A 569 7.13 13.38 -7.43
C GLY A 569 7.37 14.75 -6.80
N PHE A 570 6.85 14.99 -5.59
CA PHE A 570 7.21 16.16 -4.78
C PHE A 570 8.74 16.18 -4.54
N MET A 571 9.32 15.07 -4.09
CA MET A 571 10.75 14.96 -3.87
C MET A 571 11.55 15.24 -5.14
N SER A 572 11.11 14.74 -6.31
CA SER A 572 11.76 15.05 -7.58
C SER A 572 11.71 16.55 -7.92
N ASN A 573 10.56 17.23 -7.71
CA ASN A 573 10.43 18.68 -7.82
C ASN A 573 11.35 19.41 -6.82
N TRP A 574 11.44 18.94 -5.59
CA TRP A 574 12.29 19.49 -4.54
C TRP A 574 13.77 19.41 -4.91
N LEU A 575 14.20 18.22 -5.34
CA LEU A 575 15.60 17.97 -5.70
C LEU A 575 16.07 18.85 -6.85
N ILE A 576 15.31 18.97 -7.94
CA ILE A 576 15.73 19.80 -9.09
C ILE A 576 15.72 21.31 -8.80
N THR A 577 14.98 21.75 -7.77
CA THR A 577 14.91 23.17 -7.38
C THR A 577 15.87 23.53 -6.26
N ARG A 578 16.17 22.61 -5.36
CA ARG A 578 17.05 22.86 -4.21
C ARG A 578 18.51 22.46 -4.47
N TYR A 579 18.72 21.51 -5.40
CA TYR A 579 20.03 20.99 -5.79
C TYR A 579 20.18 21.03 -7.33
N PRO A 580 20.07 22.22 -7.96
CA PRO A 580 19.90 22.37 -9.42
C PRO A 580 21.06 21.82 -10.23
N ASP A 581 22.27 21.78 -9.67
CA ASP A 581 23.49 21.32 -10.35
C ASP A 581 23.69 19.80 -10.25
N ARG A 582 22.81 19.08 -9.54
CA ARG A 582 22.98 17.65 -9.27
C ARG A 582 22.24 16.73 -10.25
N PHE A 583 21.25 17.27 -10.97
CA PHE A 583 20.36 16.49 -11.84
C PHE A 583 20.26 17.14 -13.21
N GLN A 584 20.44 16.32 -14.27
CA GLN A 584 20.30 16.76 -15.66
C GLN A 584 18.91 16.51 -16.22
N ALA A 585 18.18 15.52 -15.66
CA ALA A 585 16.81 15.20 -16.06
C ALA A 585 15.95 14.81 -14.85
N ALA A 586 14.64 14.95 -15.02
CA ALA A 586 13.66 14.50 -14.03
C ALA A 586 12.41 13.90 -14.72
N ALA A 587 11.77 12.93 -14.06
CA ALA A 587 10.43 12.47 -14.38
C ALA A 587 9.55 12.57 -13.14
N VAL A 588 8.62 13.52 -13.16
CA VAL A 588 7.76 13.89 -12.03
C VAL A 588 6.37 13.32 -12.24
N GLY A 589 6.02 12.25 -11.55
CA GLY A 589 4.69 11.65 -11.59
C GLY A 589 3.80 12.19 -10.49
N ALA A 590 2.65 12.79 -10.82
CA ALA A 590 1.65 13.28 -9.87
C ALA A 590 2.29 13.98 -8.66
N GLY A 591 3.29 14.86 -8.93
CA GLY A 591 4.13 15.48 -7.91
C GLY A 591 3.59 16.82 -7.45
N ILE A 592 3.48 17.02 -6.14
CA ILE A 592 3.10 18.28 -5.54
C ILE A 592 4.19 19.32 -5.83
N SER A 593 3.79 20.50 -6.23
CA SER A 593 4.68 21.64 -6.43
C SER A 593 4.39 22.81 -5.48
N ASN A 594 3.13 22.92 -5.02
CA ASN A 594 2.64 24.03 -4.23
C ASN A 594 1.67 23.55 -3.15
N TRP A 595 2.16 23.43 -1.92
CA TRP A 595 1.35 22.99 -0.78
C TRP A 595 0.18 23.91 -0.44
N MET A 596 0.23 25.17 -0.87
CA MET A 596 -0.87 26.12 -0.68
C MET A 596 -2.09 25.79 -1.53
N SER A 597 -1.89 25.46 -2.82
CA SER A 597 -2.97 25.02 -3.73
C SER A 597 -3.43 23.61 -3.38
N ASP A 598 -2.50 22.68 -3.16
CA ASP A 598 -2.79 21.30 -2.87
C ASP A 598 -3.63 21.13 -1.58
N TYR A 599 -3.45 21.99 -0.56
CA TYR A 599 -4.26 21.98 0.64
C TYR A 599 -5.77 22.10 0.34
N GLY A 600 -6.15 22.99 -0.59
CA GLY A 600 -7.56 23.26 -0.89
C GLY A 600 -8.15 22.44 -2.03
N THR A 601 -7.31 21.76 -2.81
CA THR A 601 -7.73 21.03 -4.03
C THR A 601 -7.52 19.52 -3.94
N ALA A 602 -6.80 19.01 -2.94
CA ALA A 602 -6.60 17.58 -2.74
C ALA A 602 -7.73 16.94 -1.89
N ASP A 603 -8.01 15.66 -2.13
CA ASP A 603 -8.99 14.88 -1.37
C ASP A 603 -8.54 14.55 0.08
N VAL A 604 -7.32 14.90 0.45
CA VAL A 604 -6.68 14.67 1.75
C VAL A 604 -6.20 15.98 2.41
N ALA A 605 -6.88 17.09 2.13
CA ALA A 605 -6.49 18.42 2.59
C ALA A 605 -6.20 18.49 4.10
N ARG A 606 -7.12 18.00 4.94
CA ARG A 606 -6.98 18.10 6.40
C ARG A 606 -5.84 17.25 6.99
N THR A 607 -5.41 16.16 6.36
CA THR A 607 -4.25 15.39 6.86
C THR A 607 -2.98 16.22 6.86
N LYS A 608 -2.92 17.26 6.02
CA LYS A 608 -1.79 18.20 5.99
C LYS A 608 -1.76 19.11 7.21
N GLU A 609 -2.90 19.35 7.87
CA GLU A 609 -2.95 20.14 9.12
C GLU A 609 -2.13 19.50 10.25
N THR A 610 -1.95 18.18 10.24
CA THR A 610 -1.08 17.48 11.17
C THR A 610 0.38 17.85 10.92
N GLU A 611 0.88 17.65 9.70
CA GLU A 611 2.30 17.77 9.34
C GLU A 611 2.75 19.23 9.18
N PHE A 612 1.85 20.12 8.78
CA PHE A 612 2.16 21.55 8.66
C PHE A 612 1.80 22.35 9.92
N PHE A 613 1.27 21.72 10.96
CA PHE A 613 0.85 22.34 12.23
C PHE A 613 -0.19 23.46 12.06
N GLY A 614 -1.10 23.31 11.13
CA GLY A 614 -2.19 24.23 10.93
C GLY A 614 -2.58 24.42 9.47
N THR A 615 -3.44 25.41 9.26
CA THR A 615 -4.04 25.73 7.97
C THR A 615 -3.26 26.84 7.26
N PRO A 616 -3.49 27.05 5.94
CA PRO A 616 -2.94 28.20 5.20
C PRO A 616 -3.34 29.57 5.76
N TRP A 617 -4.39 29.63 6.56
CA TRP A 617 -4.93 30.89 7.13
C TRP A 617 -4.20 31.33 8.41
N THR A 618 -3.47 30.43 9.06
CA THR A 618 -2.57 30.81 10.16
C THR A 618 -1.22 31.29 9.61
N GLU A 619 -0.54 32.17 10.30
CA GLU A 619 0.78 32.69 9.88
C GLU A 619 1.80 31.56 9.78
N GLU A 620 1.90 30.76 10.85
CA GLU A 620 2.84 29.63 10.94
C GLU A 620 2.58 28.56 9.87
N GLY A 621 1.30 28.15 9.68
CA GLY A 621 0.95 27.14 8.66
C GLY A 621 1.25 27.64 7.25
N ARG A 622 0.93 28.90 6.93
CA ARG A 622 1.22 29.52 5.65
C ARG A 622 2.72 29.60 5.36
N GLU A 623 3.51 30.00 6.32
CA GLU A 623 4.98 30.06 6.17
C GLU A 623 5.58 28.69 5.89
N ARG A 624 5.11 27.64 6.60
CA ARG A 624 5.56 26.25 6.38
C ARG A 624 5.18 25.76 4.98
N LEU A 625 3.92 25.92 4.58
CA LEU A 625 3.41 25.51 3.27
C LEU A 625 4.18 26.17 2.14
N ILE A 626 4.44 27.48 2.23
CA ILE A 626 5.22 28.23 1.22
C ILE A 626 6.67 27.73 1.19
N ARG A 627 7.34 27.63 2.34
CA ARG A 627 8.75 27.27 2.40
C ARG A 627 9.02 25.86 1.85
N GLN A 628 8.08 24.94 2.04
CA GLN A 628 8.19 23.54 1.60
C GLN A 628 7.63 23.32 0.18
N SER A 629 7.20 24.38 -0.51
CA SER A 629 6.69 24.30 -1.90
C SER A 629 7.83 24.42 -2.91
N PRO A 630 8.13 23.38 -3.71
CA PRO A 630 9.17 23.45 -4.75
C PRO A 630 8.99 24.61 -5.74
N LEU A 631 7.74 24.95 -6.05
CA LEU A 631 7.37 26.01 -6.99
C LEU A 631 8.02 27.37 -6.66
N ILE A 632 8.21 27.67 -5.36
CA ILE A 632 8.83 28.93 -4.91
C ILE A 632 10.29 29.05 -5.32
N TYR A 633 10.92 27.94 -5.66
CA TYR A 633 12.34 27.85 -6.05
C TYR A 633 12.52 27.43 -7.51
N ALA A 634 11.45 27.45 -8.31
CA ALA A 634 11.46 26.95 -9.69
C ALA A 634 12.41 27.74 -10.63
N ASP A 635 12.75 28.99 -10.26
CA ASP A 635 13.73 29.83 -10.98
C ASP A 635 15.16 29.28 -10.94
N ARG A 636 15.44 28.33 -10.01
CA ARG A 636 16.76 27.70 -9.86
C ARG A 636 16.91 26.42 -10.66
N ALA A 637 15.79 25.79 -11.05
CA ALA A 637 15.81 24.50 -11.71
C ALA A 637 16.46 24.56 -13.10
N GLN A 638 17.30 23.55 -13.40
CA GLN A 638 18.00 23.40 -14.67
C GLN A 638 17.69 22.07 -15.36
N ALA A 639 17.26 21.07 -14.60
CA ALA A 639 17.00 19.71 -15.07
C ALA A 639 15.84 19.67 -16.09
N ALA A 640 16.07 19.06 -17.25
CA ALA A 640 15.00 18.77 -18.21
C ALA A 640 13.93 17.89 -17.58
N THR A 641 12.66 18.34 -17.53
CA THR A 641 11.63 17.69 -16.70
C THR A 641 10.45 17.18 -17.52
N LEU A 642 10.14 15.88 -17.35
CA LEU A 642 8.92 15.23 -17.84
C LEU A 642 7.89 15.14 -16.70
N PHE A 643 6.74 15.80 -16.88
CA PHE A 643 5.59 15.66 -15.98
C PHE A 643 4.65 14.57 -16.47
N VAL A 644 4.11 13.77 -15.54
CA VAL A 644 3.21 12.65 -15.82
C VAL A 644 2.05 12.71 -14.84
N HIS A 645 0.81 12.93 -15.30
CA HIS A 645 -0.34 13.13 -14.42
C HIS A 645 -1.61 12.49 -14.98
N GLY A 646 -2.52 12.10 -14.09
CA GLY A 646 -3.90 11.73 -14.44
C GLY A 646 -4.81 12.95 -14.45
N GLU A 647 -5.70 13.04 -15.43
CA GLU A 647 -6.61 14.20 -15.61
C GLU A 647 -7.60 14.35 -14.45
N VAL A 648 -8.05 13.24 -13.85
CA VAL A 648 -8.98 13.22 -12.73
C VAL A 648 -8.32 12.79 -11.42
N ASP A 649 -7.06 13.15 -11.24
CA ASP A 649 -6.32 12.95 -10.01
C ASP A 649 -6.83 13.93 -8.93
N HIS A 650 -7.58 13.43 -7.97
CA HIS A 650 -8.07 14.20 -6.83
C HIS A 650 -7.18 14.08 -5.59
N ARG A 651 -6.17 13.19 -5.60
CA ARG A 651 -5.21 13.03 -4.52
C ARG A 651 -4.11 14.09 -4.57
N VAL A 652 -3.55 14.28 -5.76
CA VAL A 652 -2.64 15.36 -6.12
C VAL A 652 -3.17 15.92 -7.43
N PRO A 653 -3.94 17.00 -7.39
CA PRO A 653 -4.54 17.58 -8.59
C PRO A 653 -3.51 17.90 -9.67
N PHE A 654 -3.85 17.65 -10.95
CA PHE A 654 -2.88 17.78 -12.05
C PHE A 654 -2.36 19.22 -12.23
N GLU A 655 -3.08 20.20 -11.70
CA GLU A 655 -2.68 21.62 -11.65
C GLU A 655 -1.38 21.82 -10.85
N GLU A 656 -1.04 20.89 -9.95
CA GLU A 656 0.26 20.90 -9.27
C GLU A 656 1.41 20.68 -10.28
N GLY A 657 1.23 19.75 -11.21
CA GLY A 657 2.15 19.55 -12.32
C GLY A 657 2.16 20.72 -13.31
N GLU A 658 0.99 21.29 -13.63
CA GLU A 658 0.87 22.43 -14.55
C GLU A 658 1.60 23.68 -14.04
N GLN A 659 1.45 24.02 -12.76
CA GLN A 659 2.14 25.16 -12.14
C GLN A 659 3.66 25.03 -12.33
N MET A 660 4.22 23.86 -12.01
CA MET A 660 5.65 23.63 -12.13
C MET A 660 6.11 23.57 -13.59
N TYR A 661 5.36 22.91 -14.46
CA TYR A 661 5.62 22.89 -15.91
C TYR A 661 5.69 24.30 -16.49
N PHE A 662 4.69 25.14 -16.18
CA PHE A 662 4.67 26.53 -16.64
C PHE A 662 5.87 27.32 -16.13
N ALA A 663 6.22 27.18 -14.85
CA ALA A 663 7.37 27.86 -14.24
C ALA A 663 8.70 27.47 -14.93
N LEU A 664 8.92 26.16 -15.16
CA LEU A 664 10.12 25.69 -15.86
C LEU A 664 10.19 26.20 -17.31
N LYS A 665 9.08 26.11 -18.06
CA LYS A 665 9.01 26.64 -19.43
C LYS A 665 9.29 28.15 -19.47
N LYS A 666 8.76 28.91 -18.52
CA LYS A 666 8.99 30.35 -18.40
C LYS A 666 10.46 30.69 -18.15
N ASN A 667 11.15 29.83 -17.40
CA ASN A 667 12.58 29.98 -17.09
C ASN A 667 13.50 29.39 -18.18
N GLY A 668 12.95 28.90 -19.29
CA GLY A 668 13.73 28.36 -20.42
C GLY A 668 14.21 26.92 -20.22
N VAL A 669 13.74 26.24 -19.19
CA VAL A 669 14.09 24.84 -18.92
C VAL A 669 13.28 23.92 -19.83
N PRO A 670 13.88 22.92 -20.49
CA PRO A 670 13.16 21.93 -21.28
C PRO A 670 12.13 21.19 -20.40
N ALA A 671 10.87 21.23 -20.78
CA ALA A 671 9.81 20.52 -20.06
C ALA A 671 8.75 19.98 -21.03
N LYS A 672 8.20 18.81 -20.71
CA LYS A 672 7.09 18.14 -21.40
C LYS A 672 6.07 17.69 -20.36
N PHE A 673 4.76 17.74 -20.71
CA PHE A 673 3.67 17.28 -19.86
C PHE A 673 2.90 16.15 -20.56
N LEU A 674 2.74 15.03 -19.88
CA LEU A 674 1.88 13.91 -20.29
C LEU A 674 0.68 13.86 -19.35
N LEU A 675 -0.48 14.27 -19.85
CA LEU A 675 -1.75 14.18 -19.14
C LEU A 675 -2.53 12.98 -19.68
N TYR A 676 -2.90 12.05 -18.79
CA TYR A 676 -3.64 10.85 -19.14
C TYR A 676 -5.13 11.05 -18.87
N ASN A 677 -5.92 11.05 -19.92
CA ASN A 677 -7.37 11.29 -19.86
C ASN A 677 -8.05 10.24 -18.97
N ASP A 678 -9.01 10.69 -18.16
CA ASP A 678 -9.80 9.85 -17.24
C ASP A 678 -8.97 9.04 -16.24
N GLN A 679 -7.67 9.32 -16.08
CA GLN A 679 -6.84 8.64 -15.10
C GLN A 679 -6.80 9.40 -13.78
N SER A 680 -6.89 8.64 -12.68
CA SER A 680 -6.78 9.12 -11.30
C SER A 680 -5.30 9.18 -10.85
N HIS A 681 -5.05 9.31 -9.55
CA HIS A 681 -3.70 9.33 -8.96
C HIS A 681 -2.82 8.15 -9.37
N GLY A 682 -3.40 6.95 -9.48
CA GLY A 682 -2.72 5.80 -10.07
C GLY A 682 -3.09 5.68 -11.55
N ILE A 683 -2.17 5.99 -12.45
CA ILE A 683 -2.38 5.80 -13.89
C ILE A 683 -2.51 4.29 -14.14
N GLY A 684 -3.72 3.87 -14.51
CA GLY A 684 -4.08 2.48 -14.76
C GLY A 684 -4.17 2.14 -16.26
N GLY A 685 -4.52 0.86 -16.53
CA GLY A 685 -4.56 0.32 -17.90
C GLY A 685 -3.17 0.04 -18.45
N HIS A 686 -3.00 -1.11 -19.10
CA HIS A 686 -1.69 -1.58 -19.54
C HIS A 686 -1.06 -0.64 -20.57
N TRP A 687 -1.85 -0.13 -21.51
CA TRP A 687 -1.36 0.80 -22.53
C TRP A 687 -0.78 2.08 -21.90
N ASN A 688 -1.46 2.66 -20.93
CA ASN A 688 -0.98 3.87 -20.24
C ASN A 688 0.30 3.59 -19.45
N VAL A 689 0.37 2.45 -18.76
CA VAL A 689 1.54 2.05 -17.98
C VAL A 689 2.76 1.87 -18.88
N VAL A 690 2.60 1.16 -20.01
CA VAL A 690 3.69 0.93 -20.97
C VAL A 690 4.07 2.25 -21.67
N HIS A 691 3.09 3.05 -22.13
CA HIS A 691 3.34 4.35 -22.72
C HIS A 691 4.13 5.26 -21.78
N ARG A 692 3.76 5.30 -20.50
CA ARG A 692 4.48 6.04 -19.46
C ARG A 692 5.94 5.60 -19.38
N MET A 693 6.20 4.29 -19.24
CA MET A 693 7.55 3.76 -19.09
C MET A 693 8.43 4.06 -20.31
N ILE A 694 7.89 3.93 -21.53
CA ILE A 694 8.59 4.25 -22.78
C ILE A 694 8.97 5.73 -22.82
N ASN A 695 8.05 6.64 -22.45
CA ASN A 695 8.31 8.08 -22.45
C ASN A 695 9.32 8.49 -21.36
N GLU A 696 9.23 7.93 -20.15
CA GLU A 696 10.20 8.17 -19.07
C GLU A 696 11.60 7.72 -19.50
N LEU A 697 11.73 6.50 -20.05
CA LEU A 697 13.00 5.99 -20.58
C LEU A 697 13.51 6.84 -21.76
N GLY A 698 12.66 7.18 -22.72
CA GLY A 698 13.00 8.03 -23.87
C GLY A 698 13.48 9.42 -23.44
N TRP A 699 12.87 9.99 -22.39
CA TRP A 699 13.30 11.25 -21.80
C TRP A 699 14.70 11.16 -21.21
N PHE A 700 14.98 10.14 -20.42
CA PHE A 700 16.32 9.94 -19.85
C PHE A 700 17.35 9.63 -20.93
N ASN A 701 17.05 8.82 -21.94
CA ASN A 701 17.94 8.58 -23.06
C ASN A 701 18.31 9.87 -23.81
N THR A 702 17.37 10.80 -23.95
CA THR A 702 17.59 12.09 -24.62
C THR A 702 18.57 12.97 -23.85
N TYR A 703 18.41 13.08 -22.54
CA TYR A 703 19.16 14.05 -21.74
C TYR A 703 20.39 13.48 -21.04
N LEU A 704 20.45 12.16 -20.84
CA LEU A 704 21.60 11.52 -20.19
C LEU A 704 22.51 10.75 -21.14
N LYS A 705 22.01 10.34 -22.34
CA LYS A 705 22.79 9.53 -23.28
C LYS A 705 23.01 10.19 -24.65
N SER A 706 22.54 11.42 -24.82
CA SER A 706 22.62 12.14 -26.10
C SER A 706 21.97 11.38 -27.29
N GLN A 707 21.06 10.49 -27.02
CA GLN A 707 20.28 9.78 -28.04
C GLN A 707 19.06 10.64 -28.41
N ARG A 708 18.83 10.83 -29.72
CA ARG A 708 17.68 11.59 -30.23
C ARG A 708 16.39 10.97 -29.72
N ALA A 709 15.53 11.78 -29.08
CA ALA A 709 14.19 11.37 -28.68
C ALA A 709 13.45 10.75 -29.87
N LEU A 710 12.80 9.63 -29.69
CA LEU A 710 11.77 9.15 -30.60
C LEU A 710 10.69 10.23 -30.62
N SER A 711 10.62 11.01 -31.71
CA SER A 711 9.58 11.99 -31.92
C SER A 711 8.29 11.24 -32.24
N PHE A 712 7.48 10.98 -31.23
CA PHE A 712 6.08 10.69 -31.45
C PHE A 712 5.37 12.04 -31.74
N ASP A 713 5.35 12.44 -33.00
CA ASP A 713 4.40 13.39 -33.49
C ASP A 713 3.02 12.71 -33.43
N GLY A 714 2.25 13.07 -32.38
CA GLY A 714 0.85 12.67 -32.25
C GLY A 714 -0.04 13.38 -33.30
N SER A 715 0.26 13.21 -34.58
CA SER A 715 -0.62 13.55 -35.69
C SER A 715 -1.21 12.27 -36.26
N GLY A 716 -2.11 11.65 -35.48
CA GLY A 716 -3.03 10.63 -35.93
C GLY A 716 -4.45 11.12 -35.66
N SER A 717 -5.06 11.59 -36.71
CA SER A 717 -6.43 12.14 -36.86
C SER A 717 -7.51 11.32 -36.17
#